data_94375fbec2343e997c015eeefe2b2d36
#
_entry.id   94375fbec2343e997c015eeefe2b2d36
#
_cell.length_a   1.000
_cell.length_b   1.000
_cell.length_c   1.000
_cell.angle_alpha   90.00
_cell.angle_beta   90.00
_cell.angle_gamma   90.00
#
_symmetry.space_group_name_H-M   'P 1'
#
loop_
_entity.id
_entity.type
_entity.pdbx_description
1 polymer ?
#
loop_
_entity_poly.entity_id
_entity_poly.type
_entity_poly.pdbx_seq_one_letter_code
_entity_poly.pdbx_strand_id
1 'polypeptide(L)'
;MNTRKEWKKAGKKSLKAHYWIFITVCLLAAIIGTEYEVSLEFFSADKDNIRVVKQAEDGKKVVDKVREEGSAALPSTLDDRFSENIMVDLAKGNADKAEKKTVENEKKEKKKKDTIGGVISLNHQRGVLANIVNKVSSGAVIVTIYSAILSIVKDNNWASFIFVSLAALMLIAVWIFLINVYRVIMKRIFMEGSTYEKVQFNRFLFLSRVGRHFKVSKAALKWTVYETLWSLTIVGYFIKHYAYFMTPYILAENPDMTGSEAITLSRKMMYGHKWECFKLDFSFILWDMLGWITYGLATLFFVAAYRESTYVEYYKYIRKLAFNNKIENAEMMNDKYLFAKADKEIIKPAYADVREIRQEGTELPKEKGIKGFFAKWFGIVPVMNEYEWDYRRIQTNKAKIKNLEDAIDGKSYPRRLFTLPEKEKGNRDSSMLYTRRYCLISLVLMFFVFCFIGWGWEVVLHLVEKGEVVNRGVNYGPWLPIYGTGGIGALLVLTRIKKYPVATFFASIVFCGVIEYITGASLLAKHGARFWNYSGYFLNINGHVCAEGLLVFGVACIACIYVVAPVLDNRFSMLSLKVGIIVCAALLTVFIADNIYSSKYPNLEGMSPKSREQYLKDNPDAYKHQLWNVLGIKNMQKKYKIKG
;
A
#
# COMPACT_ATOMS: atom_id res chain seq x y z
N MET A 1 31.76 -31.43 5.06
CA MET A 1 30.67 -31.45 6.07
C MET A 1 30.29 -30.01 6.33
N ASN A 2 29.16 -29.54 5.83
CA ASN A 2 28.78 -28.13 6.03
C ASN A 2 28.36 -27.93 7.49
N THR A 3 29.08 -27.08 8.19
CA THR A 3 28.85 -26.83 9.62
C THR A 3 27.94 -25.61 9.80
N ARG A 4 27.28 -25.53 10.96
CA ARG A 4 26.47 -24.33 11.32
C ARG A 4 27.25 -23.02 11.19
N LYS A 5 28.57 -23.04 11.44
CA LYS A 5 29.45 -21.87 11.27
C LYS A 5 29.52 -21.43 9.78
N GLU A 6 29.57 -22.39 8.86
CA GLU A 6 29.64 -22.15 7.43
C GLU A 6 28.31 -21.54 6.91
N TRP A 7 27.15 -22.10 7.33
CA TRP A 7 25.84 -21.53 6.95
C TRP A 7 25.69 -20.10 7.47
N LYS A 8 26.07 -19.84 8.71
CA LYS A 8 26.07 -18.48 9.28
C LYS A 8 27.01 -17.53 8.56
N LYS A 9 28.20 -17.99 8.17
CA LYS A 9 29.17 -17.21 7.40
C LYS A 9 28.62 -16.87 6.01
N ALA A 10 28.04 -17.84 5.32
CA ALA A 10 27.43 -17.66 4.00
C ALA A 10 26.18 -16.76 4.08
N GLY A 11 25.30 -16.98 5.04
CA GLY A 11 24.15 -16.13 5.30
C GLY A 11 24.53 -14.67 5.58
N LYS A 12 25.56 -14.42 6.40
CA LYS A 12 26.08 -13.08 6.66
C LYS A 12 26.66 -12.41 5.39
N LYS A 13 27.31 -13.19 4.51
CA LYS A 13 27.80 -12.70 3.22
C LYS A 13 26.64 -12.28 2.31
N SER A 14 25.62 -13.12 2.20
CA SER A 14 24.40 -12.82 1.43
C SER A 14 23.66 -11.59 1.96
N LEU A 15 23.48 -11.49 3.28
CA LEU A 15 22.91 -10.31 3.93
C LEU A 15 23.69 -9.03 3.59
N LYS A 16 25.03 -9.06 3.67
CA LYS A 16 25.85 -7.88 3.35
C LYS A 16 25.70 -7.44 1.91
N ALA A 17 25.55 -8.38 0.97
CA ALA A 17 25.35 -8.10 -0.45
C ALA A 17 23.96 -7.51 -0.75
N HIS A 18 22.93 -7.90 -0.01
CA HIS A 18 21.53 -7.56 -0.26
C HIS A 18 20.85 -6.86 0.93
N TYR A 19 21.61 -6.13 1.74
CA TYR A 19 21.16 -5.59 3.02
C TYR A 19 19.80 -4.89 2.93
N TRP A 20 19.67 -3.89 2.07
CA TRP A 20 18.45 -3.08 2.00
C TRP A 20 17.21 -3.85 1.57
N ILE A 21 17.32 -4.72 0.58
CA ILE A 21 16.16 -5.49 0.14
C ILE A 21 15.75 -6.52 1.18
N PHE A 22 16.70 -7.19 1.85
CA PHE A 22 16.41 -8.18 2.87
C PHE A 22 15.79 -7.55 4.12
N ILE A 23 16.30 -6.39 4.55
CA ILE A 23 15.68 -5.62 5.64
C ILE A 23 14.25 -5.19 5.25
N THR A 24 14.05 -4.66 4.05
CA THR A 24 12.71 -4.28 3.58
C THR A 24 11.73 -5.47 3.59
N VAL A 25 12.20 -6.65 3.16
CA VAL A 25 11.38 -7.88 3.20
C VAL A 25 10.99 -8.26 4.63
N CYS A 26 11.94 -8.21 5.57
CA CYS A 26 11.67 -8.53 6.98
C CYS A 26 10.79 -7.47 7.65
N LEU A 27 11.00 -6.18 7.37
CA LEU A 27 10.14 -5.09 7.85
C LEU A 27 8.69 -5.26 7.36
N LEU A 28 8.50 -5.59 6.09
CA LEU A 28 7.17 -5.86 5.55
C LEU A 28 6.55 -7.12 6.19
N ALA A 29 7.35 -8.16 6.47
CA ALA A 29 6.89 -9.34 7.21
C ALA A 29 6.35 -8.97 8.60
N ALA A 30 7.06 -8.11 9.32
CA ALA A 30 6.66 -7.62 10.62
C ALA A 30 5.39 -6.74 10.54
N ILE A 31 5.31 -5.80 9.58
CA ILE A 31 4.15 -4.93 9.38
C ILE A 31 2.89 -5.73 9.00
N ILE A 32 3.03 -6.77 8.18
CA ILE A 32 1.92 -7.62 7.73
C ILE A 32 1.50 -8.61 8.85
N GLY A 33 2.30 -8.77 9.90
CA GLY A 33 2.03 -9.74 10.98
C GLY A 33 2.32 -11.20 10.59
N THR A 34 3.31 -11.43 9.72
CA THR A 34 3.70 -12.80 9.32
C THR A 34 4.79 -13.40 10.20
N GLU A 35 5.84 -12.64 10.40
CA GLU A 35 7.02 -13.00 11.21
C GLU A 35 7.61 -11.71 11.80
N TYR A 36 8.23 -11.77 12.97
CA TYR A 36 8.89 -10.64 13.65
C TYR A 36 7.95 -9.50 14.11
N GLU A 37 6.65 -9.75 14.21
CA GLU A 37 5.61 -8.77 14.61
C GLU A 37 5.91 -8.16 15.99
N VAL A 38 6.26 -8.98 16.96
CA VAL A 38 6.61 -8.57 18.34
C VAL A 38 7.68 -7.47 18.37
N SER A 39 8.59 -7.46 17.38
CA SER A 39 9.64 -6.43 17.28
C SER A 39 9.11 -5.04 16.92
N LEU A 40 7.94 -4.94 16.27
CA LEU A 40 7.28 -3.66 16.00
C LEU A 40 6.45 -3.17 17.20
N GLU A 41 5.92 -4.07 18.01
CA GLU A 41 5.15 -3.72 19.20
C GLU A 41 5.97 -2.91 20.20
N PHE A 42 7.27 -3.21 20.32
CA PHE A 42 8.19 -2.41 21.13
C PHE A 42 8.34 -0.96 20.66
N PHE A 43 8.19 -0.72 19.35
CA PHE A 43 8.26 0.63 18.78
C PHE A 43 6.99 1.44 19.00
N SER A 44 5.86 0.76 19.04
CA SER A 44 4.55 1.38 19.25
C SER A 44 4.19 1.46 20.74
N ALA A 45 5.01 0.87 21.61
CA ALA A 45 4.81 0.96 23.05
C ALA A 45 4.76 2.43 23.47
N ASP A 46 3.56 2.88 23.77
CA ASP A 46 3.31 4.22 24.26
C ASP A 46 4.13 4.45 25.55
N LYS A 47 4.55 5.69 25.79
CA LYS A 47 5.33 6.07 26.99
C LYS A 47 4.69 5.56 28.29
N ASP A 48 3.38 5.29 28.28
CA ASP A 48 2.67 4.72 29.41
C ASP A 48 3.01 3.23 29.65
N ASN A 49 3.34 2.45 28.62
CA ASN A 49 3.83 1.08 28.80
C ASN A 49 5.28 1.04 29.31
N ILE A 50 6.11 2.01 28.94
CA ILE A 50 7.45 2.17 29.54
C ILE A 50 7.35 2.57 31.02
N ARG A 51 6.32 3.34 31.42
CA ARG A 51 6.01 3.60 32.83
C ARG A 51 5.57 2.36 33.57
N VAL A 52 4.81 1.47 32.95
CA VAL A 52 4.39 0.19 33.54
C VAL A 52 5.61 -0.72 33.78
N VAL A 53 6.57 -0.76 32.88
CA VAL A 53 7.83 -1.49 33.10
C VAL A 53 8.67 -0.86 34.22
N LYS A 54 8.70 0.48 34.34
CA LYS A 54 9.34 1.17 35.46
C LYS A 54 8.56 1.03 36.80
N GLN A 55 7.23 0.87 36.75
CA GLN A 55 6.40 0.56 37.92
C GLN A 55 6.38 -0.92 38.28
N ALA A 56 6.85 -1.81 37.42
CA ALA A 56 7.05 -3.23 37.73
C ALA A 56 8.23 -3.46 38.71
N GLU A 57 9.05 -2.44 38.99
CA GLU A 57 9.96 -2.48 40.14
C GLU A 57 9.21 -2.45 41.50
N ASP A 58 7.96 -1.98 41.54
CA ASP A 58 7.04 -2.10 42.68
C ASP A 58 6.09 -3.32 42.53
N GLY A 59 6.65 -4.50 42.46
CA GLY A 59 6.08 -5.81 42.10
C GLY A 59 4.78 -6.30 42.71
N LYS A 60 3.93 -5.46 43.32
CA LYS A 60 2.63 -5.86 43.88
C LYS A 60 1.40 -5.40 43.09
N LYS A 61 1.47 -4.31 42.34
CA LYS A 61 0.28 -3.75 41.64
C LYS A 61 0.01 -4.34 40.26
N VAL A 62 1.00 -4.98 39.63
CA VAL A 62 0.84 -5.58 38.28
C VAL A 62 0.04 -6.88 38.35
N VAL A 63 0.18 -7.67 39.42
CA VAL A 63 -0.53 -8.93 39.59
C VAL A 63 -2.03 -8.72 39.83
N ASP A 64 -2.40 -7.65 40.54
CA ASP A 64 -3.80 -7.36 40.80
C ASP A 64 -4.54 -6.83 39.56
N LYS A 65 -3.88 -6.04 38.73
CA LYS A 65 -4.46 -5.53 37.47
C LYS A 65 -4.64 -6.61 36.40
N VAL A 66 -3.71 -7.55 36.29
CA VAL A 66 -3.81 -8.70 35.38
C VAL A 66 -4.89 -9.69 35.82
N ARG A 67 -5.21 -9.72 37.13
CA ARG A 67 -6.25 -10.59 37.69
C ARG A 67 -7.66 -10.03 37.50
N GLU A 68 -7.82 -8.70 37.42
CA GLU A 68 -9.11 -8.04 37.18
C GLU A 68 -9.46 -7.94 35.67
N GLU A 69 -8.49 -7.88 34.77
CA GLU A 69 -8.69 -7.66 33.32
C GLU A 69 -8.63 -8.95 32.46
N GLY A 70 -8.48 -10.12 33.05
CA GLY A 70 -8.64 -11.45 32.43
C GLY A 70 -8.04 -11.60 31.03
N SER A 71 -6.91 -12.28 30.95
CA SER A 71 -6.17 -12.72 29.76
C SER A 71 -5.33 -11.66 29.03
N ALA A 72 -4.01 -11.89 29.10
CA ALA A 72 -3.02 -11.17 28.34
C ALA A 72 -3.17 -11.46 26.85
N ALA A 73 -3.89 -10.60 26.13
CA ALA A 73 -3.73 -10.45 24.71
C ALA A 73 -2.50 -9.56 24.46
N LEU A 74 -1.63 -10.00 23.54
CA LEU A 74 -0.45 -9.27 23.10
C LEU A 74 -0.81 -7.84 22.66
N PRO A 75 -0.04 -6.81 23.04
CA PRO A 75 -0.29 -5.46 22.59
C PRO A 75 0.01 -5.36 21.10
N SER A 76 -0.96 -4.92 20.32
CA SER A 76 -0.79 -4.67 18.89
C SER A 76 -0.37 -3.22 18.63
N THR A 77 0.22 -2.98 17.47
CA THR A 77 0.83 -1.71 17.04
C THR A 77 -0.15 -0.56 16.82
N LEU A 78 -1.42 -0.84 16.81
CA LEU A 78 -2.52 0.12 16.88
C LEU A 78 -3.17 -0.07 18.25
N ASP A 79 -3.63 0.96 18.89
CA ASP A 79 -4.24 0.89 20.24
C ASP A 79 -5.53 0.02 20.19
N ASP A 80 -5.33 -1.29 19.95
CA ASP A 80 -6.36 -2.29 19.64
C ASP A 80 -7.32 -2.50 20.82
N ARG A 81 -6.90 -2.14 22.03
CA ARG A 81 -7.78 -2.24 23.20
C ARG A 81 -9.02 -1.36 23.08
N PHE A 82 -8.90 -0.21 22.40
CA PHE A 82 -10.04 0.67 22.20
C PHE A 82 -10.95 0.19 21.08
N SER A 83 -10.38 -0.25 19.96
CA SER A 83 -11.15 -0.80 18.85
C SER A 83 -11.76 -2.15 19.19
N GLU A 84 -11.05 -3.01 19.92
CA GLU A 84 -11.54 -4.31 20.38
C GLU A 84 -12.75 -4.14 21.32
N ASN A 85 -12.68 -3.26 22.31
CA ASN A 85 -13.80 -2.98 23.22
C ASN A 85 -15.03 -2.42 22.49
N ILE A 86 -14.81 -1.58 21.48
CA ILE A 86 -15.88 -1.04 20.63
C ILE A 86 -16.49 -2.15 19.78
N MET A 87 -15.69 -3.01 19.18
CA MET A 87 -16.16 -4.16 18.42
C MET A 87 -16.98 -5.13 19.27
N VAL A 88 -16.55 -5.39 20.51
CA VAL A 88 -17.28 -6.24 21.46
C VAL A 88 -18.63 -5.62 21.85
N ASP A 89 -18.68 -4.31 22.09
CA ASP A 89 -19.94 -3.62 22.41
C ASP A 89 -20.90 -3.63 21.20
N LEU A 90 -20.41 -3.42 19.99
CA LEU A 90 -21.21 -3.51 18.76
C LEU A 90 -21.68 -4.93 18.48
N ALA A 91 -20.83 -5.94 18.71
CA ALA A 91 -21.19 -7.35 18.57
C ALA A 91 -22.29 -7.77 19.56
N LYS A 92 -22.39 -7.11 20.72
CA LYS A 92 -23.45 -7.30 21.71
C LYS A 92 -24.70 -6.44 21.46
N GLY A 93 -24.76 -5.69 20.35
CA GLY A 93 -25.88 -4.81 20.02
C GLY A 93 -25.94 -3.50 20.81
N ASN A 94 -24.87 -3.13 21.53
CA ASN A 94 -24.81 -1.93 22.38
C ASN A 94 -24.22 -0.72 21.61
N ALA A 95 -24.86 -0.30 20.53
CA ALA A 95 -24.39 0.79 19.68
C ALA A 95 -24.16 2.12 20.44
N ASP A 96 -25.10 2.51 21.31
CA ASP A 96 -24.99 3.75 22.10
C ASP A 96 -23.76 3.76 23.03
N LYS A 97 -23.40 2.59 23.57
CA LYS A 97 -22.22 2.45 24.45
C LYS A 97 -20.93 2.52 23.65
N ALA A 98 -20.90 1.92 22.45
CA ALA A 98 -19.77 2.00 21.52
C ALA A 98 -19.56 3.45 21.06
N GLU A 99 -20.63 4.18 20.71
CA GLU A 99 -20.57 5.59 20.29
C GLU A 99 -20.04 6.50 21.43
N LYS A 100 -20.53 6.32 22.66
CA LYS A 100 -20.03 7.07 23.82
C LYS A 100 -18.54 6.82 24.08
N LYS A 101 -18.07 5.57 23.99
CA LYS A 101 -16.65 5.23 24.12
C LYS A 101 -15.80 5.88 23.03
N THR A 102 -16.28 5.88 21.78
CA THR A 102 -15.61 6.53 20.66
C THR A 102 -15.42 8.03 20.91
N VAL A 103 -16.49 8.73 21.34
CA VAL A 103 -16.45 10.17 21.67
C VAL A 103 -15.51 10.45 22.86
N GLU A 104 -15.48 9.58 23.85
CA GLU A 104 -14.57 9.71 25.00
C GLU A 104 -13.10 9.50 24.61
N ASN A 105 -12.82 8.50 23.76
CA ASN A 105 -11.49 8.25 23.24
C ASN A 105 -10.97 9.43 22.39
N GLU A 106 -11.81 9.98 21.51
CA GLU A 106 -11.46 11.18 20.74
C GLU A 106 -11.19 12.40 21.64
N LYS A 107 -11.93 12.55 22.74
CA LYS A 107 -11.69 13.62 23.73
C LYS A 107 -10.40 13.41 24.52
N LYS A 108 -10.05 12.17 24.88
CA LYS A 108 -8.80 11.83 25.58
C LYS A 108 -7.59 12.12 24.69
N GLU A 109 -7.67 11.78 23.41
CA GLU A 109 -6.61 12.07 22.44
C GLU A 109 -6.43 13.59 22.20
N LYS A 110 -7.52 14.37 22.15
CA LYS A 110 -7.46 15.83 22.03
C LYS A 110 -6.88 16.52 23.27
N LYS A 111 -6.93 15.89 24.45
CA LYS A 111 -6.38 16.44 25.71
C LYS A 111 -4.90 16.16 25.93
N LYS A 112 -4.29 15.23 25.19
CA LYS A 112 -2.82 15.03 25.20
C LYS A 112 -2.14 16.24 24.56
N LYS A 113 -1.94 17.30 25.33
CA LYS A 113 -1.14 18.47 24.96
C LYS A 113 0.33 18.11 25.14
N ASP A 114 1.03 17.87 24.06
CA ASP A 114 2.46 17.69 24.10
C ASP A 114 3.14 19.04 24.23
N THR A 115 3.64 19.34 25.42
CA THR A 115 4.55 20.45 25.68
C THR A 115 5.96 19.87 25.73
N ILE A 116 6.68 19.94 24.63
CA ILE A 116 8.13 19.69 24.62
C ILE A 116 8.82 21.03 24.86
N GLY A 117 9.37 21.18 26.08
CA GLY A 117 10.31 22.26 26.47
C GLY A 117 9.89 23.67 26.10
N GLY A 118 8.91 24.25 26.77
CA GLY A 118 8.70 25.70 26.99
C GLY A 118 8.82 26.73 25.84
N VAL A 119 9.31 26.39 24.68
CA VAL A 119 9.68 27.33 23.62
C VAL A 119 9.01 27.04 22.26
N ILE A 120 8.58 25.83 21.98
CA ILE A 120 7.83 25.52 20.77
C ILE A 120 6.49 24.94 21.17
N SER A 121 5.47 25.77 21.14
CA SER A 121 4.08 25.34 21.30
C SER A 121 3.69 24.52 20.07
N LEU A 122 3.79 23.20 20.14
CA LEU A 122 3.22 22.26 19.19
C LEU A 122 1.70 22.13 19.36
N ASN A 123 1.07 23.25 19.75
CA ASN A 123 -0.36 23.33 19.95
C ASN A 123 -1.09 23.40 18.61
N HIS A 124 -0.92 22.36 17.77
CA HIS A 124 -1.52 22.30 16.45
C HIS A 124 -2.72 21.36 16.49
N GLN A 125 -3.81 21.78 15.86
CA GLN A 125 -4.84 20.83 15.48
C GLN A 125 -4.17 19.74 14.66
N ARG A 126 -4.46 18.48 14.98
CA ARG A 126 -3.92 17.37 14.20
C ARG A 126 -4.41 17.46 12.77
N GLY A 127 -3.53 17.15 11.81
CA GLY A 127 -3.83 17.19 10.41
C GLY A 127 -4.86 16.13 9.96
N VAL A 128 -5.22 16.14 8.69
CA VAL A 128 -6.24 15.26 8.10
C VAL A 128 -5.86 13.78 8.29
N LEU A 129 -4.59 13.41 8.03
CA LEU A 129 -4.11 12.04 8.23
C LEU A 129 -4.14 11.64 9.71
N ALA A 130 -3.68 12.52 10.60
CA ALA A 130 -3.73 12.26 12.02
C ALA A 130 -5.17 12.13 12.52
N ASN A 131 -6.11 12.91 11.97
CA ASN A 131 -7.54 12.76 12.29
C ASN A 131 -8.11 11.43 11.78
N ILE A 132 -7.71 10.97 10.57
CA ILE A 132 -8.10 9.65 10.05
C ILE A 132 -7.51 8.55 10.94
N VAL A 133 -6.22 8.60 11.25
CA VAL A 133 -5.56 7.63 12.13
C VAL A 133 -6.23 7.61 13.50
N ASN A 134 -6.52 8.79 14.09
CA ASN A 134 -7.21 8.86 15.37
C ASN A 134 -8.64 8.31 15.31
N LYS A 135 -9.36 8.51 14.21
CA LYS A 135 -10.69 7.92 14.03
C LYS A 135 -10.66 6.42 13.82
N VAL A 136 -9.61 5.91 13.14
CA VAL A 136 -9.38 4.47 13.05
C VAL A 136 -9.01 3.90 14.42
N SER A 137 -8.07 4.52 15.13
CA SER A 137 -7.61 4.07 16.45
C SER A 137 -8.66 4.27 17.55
N SER A 138 -9.49 5.31 17.46
CA SER A 138 -10.63 5.52 18.38
C SER A 138 -11.84 4.61 18.10
N GLY A 139 -11.81 3.88 16.98
CA GLY A 139 -12.92 3.04 16.56
C GLY A 139 -14.08 3.79 15.88
N ALA A 140 -13.96 5.10 15.62
CA ALA A 140 -15.02 5.89 14.99
C ALA A 140 -15.40 5.38 13.59
N VAL A 141 -14.43 4.91 12.80
CA VAL A 141 -14.69 4.28 11.49
C VAL A 141 -15.51 3.01 11.64
N ILE A 142 -15.22 2.21 12.65
CA ILE A 142 -15.94 0.97 12.97
C ILE A 142 -17.40 1.28 13.28
N VAL A 143 -17.65 2.28 14.14
CA VAL A 143 -19.00 2.74 14.47
C VAL A 143 -19.72 3.27 13.24
N THR A 144 -19.04 4.01 12.38
CA THR A 144 -19.64 4.52 11.12
C THR A 144 -20.07 3.39 10.19
N ILE A 145 -19.23 2.35 10.01
CA ILE A 145 -19.57 1.17 9.20
C ILE A 145 -20.76 0.44 9.82
N TYR A 146 -20.74 0.23 11.14
CA TYR A 146 -21.85 -0.39 11.85
C TYR A 146 -23.16 0.40 11.69
N SER A 147 -23.13 1.72 11.87
CA SER A 147 -24.29 2.59 11.69
C SER A 147 -24.84 2.56 10.26
N ALA A 148 -23.95 2.44 9.26
CA ALA A 148 -24.37 2.26 7.87
C ALA A 148 -25.13 0.95 7.67
N ILE A 149 -24.63 -0.16 8.24
CA ILE A 149 -25.32 -1.46 8.21
C ILE A 149 -26.66 -1.36 8.93
N LEU A 150 -26.69 -0.76 10.13
CA LEU A 150 -27.90 -0.58 10.93
C LEU A 150 -28.96 0.25 10.20
N SER A 151 -28.56 1.27 9.44
CA SER A 151 -29.48 2.10 8.65
C SER A 151 -30.22 1.31 7.57
N ILE A 152 -29.61 0.24 7.06
CA ILE A 152 -30.19 -0.66 6.05
C ILE A 152 -31.08 -1.71 6.70
N VAL A 153 -30.57 -2.35 7.75
CA VAL A 153 -31.18 -3.54 8.37
C VAL A 153 -32.24 -3.18 9.39
N LYS A 154 -32.11 -2.00 10.04
CA LYS A 154 -33.01 -1.44 11.08
C LYS A 154 -33.20 -2.32 12.34
N ASP A 155 -32.35 -3.32 12.52
CA ASP A 155 -32.34 -4.21 13.70
C ASP A 155 -30.90 -4.36 14.21
N ASN A 156 -30.71 -4.10 15.50
CA ASN A 156 -29.38 -4.10 16.12
C ASN A 156 -28.71 -5.48 16.14
N ASN A 157 -29.48 -6.56 16.34
CA ASN A 157 -28.91 -7.91 16.43
C ASN A 157 -28.43 -8.38 15.06
N TRP A 158 -29.25 -8.15 14.03
CA TRP A 158 -28.87 -8.47 12.65
C TRP A 158 -27.73 -7.59 12.14
N ALA A 159 -27.73 -6.30 12.47
CA ALA A 159 -26.64 -5.39 12.12
C ALA A 159 -25.31 -5.83 12.76
N SER A 160 -25.34 -6.21 14.04
CA SER A 160 -24.18 -6.77 14.75
C SER A 160 -23.68 -8.05 14.13
N PHE A 161 -24.59 -8.98 13.83
CA PHE A 161 -24.24 -10.25 13.18
C PHE A 161 -23.58 -10.04 11.82
N ILE A 162 -24.16 -9.20 10.96
CA ILE A 162 -23.60 -8.87 9.64
C ILE A 162 -22.24 -8.20 9.77
N PHE A 163 -22.13 -7.22 10.67
CA PHE A 163 -20.88 -6.49 10.90
C PHE A 163 -19.74 -7.43 11.33
N VAL A 164 -19.99 -8.25 12.36
CA VAL A 164 -18.98 -9.21 12.86
C VAL A 164 -18.63 -10.25 11.82
N SER A 165 -19.62 -10.75 11.05
CA SER A 165 -19.40 -11.71 9.99
C SER A 165 -18.53 -11.13 8.87
N LEU A 166 -18.80 -9.90 8.42
CA LEU A 166 -18.00 -9.22 7.40
C LEU A 166 -16.57 -8.93 7.90
N ALA A 167 -16.41 -8.47 9.12
CA ALA A 167 -15.11 -8.23 9.72
C ALA A 167 -14.30 -9.53 9.84
N ALA A 168 -14.90 -10.61 10.31
CA ALA A 168 -14.28 -11.92 10.40
C ALA A 168 -13.86 -12.46 9.02
N LEU A 169 -14.75 -12.37 8.03
CA LEU A 169 -14.44 -12.79 6.66
C LEU A 169 -13.28 -11.99 6.06
N MET A 170 -13.23 -10.68 6.30
CA MET A 170 -12.13 -9.82 5.84
C MET A 170 -10.81 -10.22 6.49
N LEU A 171 -10.79 -10.41 7.81
CA LEU A 171 -9.59 -10.82 8.54
C LEU A 171 -9.09 -12.20 8.08
N ILE A 172 -10.00 -13.15 7.92
CA ILE A 172 -9.69 -14.49 7.40
C ILE A 172 -9.12 -14.39 5.98
N ALA A 173 -9.71 -13.56 5.12
CA ALA A 173 -9.23 -13.37 3.75
C ALA A 173 -7.82 -12.76 3.74
N VAL A 174 -7.54 -11.73 4.53
CA VAL A 174 -6.20 -11.15 4.69
C VAL A 174 -5.21 -12.19 5.20
N TRP A 175 -5.58 -12.96 6.20
CA TRP A 175 -4.74 -14.01 6.76
C TRP A 175 -4.41 -15.10 5.73
N ILE A 176 -5.41 -15.59 4.99
CA ILE A 176 -5.23 -16.63 3.97
C ILE A 176 -4.42 -16.12 2.78
N PHE A 177 -4.82 -14.97 2.20
CA PHE A 177 -4.32 -14.53 0.90
C PHE A 177 -3.10 -13.60 0.98
N LEU A 178 -2.85 -12.98 2.11
CA LEU A 178 -1.72 -12.08 2.29
C LEU A 178 -0.69 -12.65 3.27
N ILE A 179 -1.07 -12.86 4.52
CA ILE A 179 -0.15 -13.22 5.61
C ILE A 179 0.57 -14.55 5.31
N ASN A 180 -0.17 -15.62 5.08
CA ASN A 180 0.41 -16.94 4.83
C ASN A 180 1.22 -17.01 3.52
N VAL A 181 0.77 -16.31 2.49
CA VAL A 181 1.43 -16.29 1.19
C VAL A 181 2.73 -15.50 1.24
N TYR A 182 2.78 -14.43 2.03
CA TYR A 182 3.97 -13.60 2.14
C TYR A 182 5.19 -14.36 2.66
N ARG A 183 5.01 -15.32 3.56
CA ARG A 183 6.08 -16.22 4.03
C ARG A 183 6.80 -16.91 2.86
N VAL A 184 6.04 -17.42 1.88
CA VAL A 184 6.59 -18.10 0.70
C VAL A 184 7.35 -17.12 -0.21
N ILE A 185 6.79 -15.92 -0.41
CA ILE A 185 7.44 -14.84 -1.20
C ILE A 185 8.77 -14.44 -0.54
N MET A 186 8.78 -14.27 0.77
CA MET A 186 9.98 -13.93 1.52
C MET A 186 11.08 -14.97 1.30
N LYS A 187 10.78 -16.27 1.47
CA LYS A 187 11.76 -17.34 1.24
C LYS A 187 12.31 -17.31 -0.19
N ARG A 188 11.45 -17.05 -1.19
CA ARG A 188 11.89 -16.90 -2.60
C ARG A 188 12.92 -15.79 -2.79
N ILE A 189 12.68 -14.62 -2.23
CA ILE A 189 13.58 -13.46 -2.36
C ILE A 189 14.94 -13.76 -1.72
N PHE A 190 14.96 -14.37 -0.55
CA PHE A 190 16.19 -14.75 0.13
C PHE A 190 16.96 -15.83 -0.62
N MET A 191 16.27 -16.83 -1.22
CA MET A 191 16.91 -17.85 -2.05
C MET A 191 17.56 -17.25 -3.30
N GLU A 192 16.88 -16.35 -4.01
CA GLU A 192 17.47 -15.65 -5.15
C GLU A 192 18.70 -14.83 -4.76
N GLY A 193 18.64 -14.08 -3.66
CA GLY A 193 19.78 -13.30 -3.17
C GLY A 193 20.93 -14.11 -2.61
N SER A 194 20.72 -15.40 -2.31
CA SER A 194 21.80 -16.29 -1.91
C SER A 194 22.66 -16.79 -3.08
N THR A 195 22.20 -16.59 -4.33
CA THR A 195 22.85 -17.08 -5.55
C THR A 195 23.25 -15.96 -6.49
N TYR A 196 22.43 -14.91 -6.57
CA TYR A 196 22.61 -13.81 -7.54
C TYR A 196 23.08 -12.52 -6.87
N GLU A 197 23.76 -11.68 -7.63
CA GLU A 197 24.30 -10.38 -7.17
C GLU A 197 23.22 -9.31 -7.03
N LYS A 198 22.12 -9.45 -7.76
CA LYS A 198 20.99 -8.50 -7.74
C LYS A 198 19.67 -9.23 -7.59
N VAL A 199 18.86 -8.76 -6.67
CA VAL A 199 17.46 -9.17 -6.52
C VAL A 199 16.57 -7.98 -6.87
N GLN A 200 15.69 -8.18 -7.83
CA GLN A 200 14.80 -7.12 -8.29
C GLN A 200 13.62 -6.96 -7.33
N PHE A 201 13.25 -5.72 -7.02
CA PHE A 201 12.11 -5.41 -6.14
C PHE A 201 10.78 -6.02 -6.62
N ASN A 202 10.64 -6.21 -7.93
CA ASN A 202 9.45 -6.82 -8.53
C ASN A 202 9.21 -8.29 -8.12
N ARG A 203 10.16 -8.93 -7.41
CA ARG A 203 10.03 -10.32 -6.91
C ARG A 203 8.95 -10.46 -5.82
N PHE A 204 8.55 -9.37 -5.18
CA PHE A 204 7.36 -9.37 -4.31
C PHE A 204 6.08 -9.81 -5.03
N LEU A 205 6.00 -9.62 -6.34
CA LEU A 205 4.86 -10.03 -7.16
C LEU A 205 5.07 -11.39 -7.86
N PHE A 206 6.08 -12.16 -7.46
CA PHE A 206 6.45 -13.44 -8.08
C PHE A 206 5.24 -14.36 -8.29
N LEU A 207 4.51 -14.70 -7.23
CA LEU A 207 3.38 -15.64 -7.29
C LEU A 207 2.23 -15.15 -8.19
N SER A 208 1.98 -13.84 -8.19
CA SER A 208 0.97 -13.24 -9.06
C SER A 208 1.39 -13.30 -10.54
N ARG A 209 2.67 -13.16 -10.84
CA ARG A 209 3.22 -13.25 -12.20
C ARG A 209 3.19 -14.68 -12.75
N VAL A 210 3.50 -15.64 -11.90
CA VAL A 210 3.40 -17.07 -12.25
C VAL A 210 1.93 -17.53 -12.30
N GLY A 211 0.99 -16.73 -11.76
CA GLY A 211 -0.43 -17.08 -11.71
C GLY A 211 -0.76 -18.19 -10.70
N ARG A 212 0.09 -18.38 -9.69
CA ARG A 212 -0.06 -19.45 -8.68
C ARG A 212 -0.40 -18.93 -7.29
N HIS A 213 -0.78 -17.66 -7.16
CA HIS A 213 -1.09 -17.04 -5.88
C HIS A 213 -2.15 -17.81 -5.08
N PHE A 214 -3.30 -18.12 -5.68
CA PHE A 214 -4.38 -18.89 -5.02
C PHE A 214 -3.98 -20.34 -4.70
N LYS A 215 -3.18 -20.98 -5.55
CA LYS A 215 -2.71 -22.36 -5.31
C LYS A 215 -1.77 -22.41 -4.10
N VAL A 216 -0.82 -21.50 -4.05
CA VAL A 216 0.10 -21.37 -2.91
C VAL A 216 -0.64 -20.93 -1.64
N SER A 217 -1.63 -20.05 -1.74
CA SER A 217 -2.48 -19.66 -0.62
C SER A 217 -3.19 -20.88 0.01
N LYS A 218 -3.79 -21.73 -0.82
CA LYS A 218 -4.42 -22.99 -0.37
C LYS A 218 -3.39 -23.95 0.25
N ALA A 219 -2.20 -24.07 -0.33
CA ALA A 219 -1.13 -24.93 0.19
C ALA A 219 -0.61 -24.40 1.54
N ALA A 220 -0.37 -23.10 1.65
CA ALA A 220 0.07 -22.45 2.88
C ALA A 220 -0.99 -22.54 3.98
N LEU A 221 -2.28 -22.34 3.66
CA LEU A 221 -3.37 -22.54 4.60
C LEU A 221 -3.36 -23.96 5.18
N LYS A 222 -3.23 -24.99 4.32
CA LYS A 222 -3.17 -26.37 4.79
C LYS A 222 -2.00 -26.62 5.72
N TRP A 223 -0.83 -26.10 5.38
CA TRP A 223 0.35 -26.19 6.23
C TRP A 223 0.12 -25.50 7.59
N THR A 224 -0.39 -24.28 7.60
CA THR A 224 -0.63 -23.53 8.83
C THR A 224 -1.68 -24.20 9.71
N VAL A 225 -2.78 -24.71 9.13
CA VAL A 225 -3.79 -25.48 9.88
C VAL A 225 -3.17 -26.71 10.54
N TYR A 226 -2.32 -27.46 9.84
CA TYR A 226 -1.66 -28.61 10.43
C TYR A 226 -0.68 -28.22 11.55
N GLU A 227 0.07 -27.14 11.37
CA GLU A 227 0.97 -26.62 12.41
C GLU A 227 0.19 -26.18 13.66
N THR A 228 -0.93 -25.46 13.45
CA THR A 228 -1.83 -25.03 14.54
C THR A 228 -2.47 -26.21 15.26
N LEU A 229 -2.93 -27.24 14.54
CA LEU A 229 -3.49 -28.44 15.19
C LEU A 229 -2.45 -29.15 16.06
N TRP A 230 -1.19 -29.20 15.62
CA TRP A 230 -0.13 -29.79 16.43
C TRP A 230 0.31 -28.89 17.59
N SER A 231 0.05 -27.58 17.54
CA SER A 231 0.34 -26.66 18.64
C SER A 231 -0.55 -26.90 19.87
N LEU A 232 -1.66 -27.62 19.72
CA LEU A 232 -2.49 -28.09 20.82
C LEU A 232 -1.75 -29.12 21.72
N THR A 233 -0.67 -29.70 21.21
CA THR A 233 0.18 -30.62 21.97
C THR A 233 1.61 -30.06 22.03
N ILE A 234 2.14 -29.84 23.23
CA ILE A 234 3.46 -29.22 23.41
C ILE A 234 4.56 -30.03 22.68
N VAL A 235 4.65 -31.33 22.91
CA VAL A 235 5.67 -32.19 22.28
C VAL A 235 5.42 -32.31 20.76
N GLY A 236 4.16 -32.44 20.35
CA GLY A 236 3.79 -32.54 18.95
C GLY A 236 4.15 -31.27 18.18
N TYR A 237 3.98 -30.10 18.79
CA TYR A 237 4.36 -28.82 18.19
C TYR A 237 5.85 -28.78 17.84
N PHE A 238 6.74 -29.03 18.81
CA PHE A 238 8.19 -29.02 18.57
C PHE A 238 8.60 -29.98 17.46
N ILE A 239 8.10 -31.23 17.50
CA ILE A 239 8.46 -32.23 16.49
C ILE A 239 7.95 -31.83 15.10
N LYS A 240 6.74 -31.29 14.99
CA LYS A 240 6.10 -30.97 13.71
C LYS A 240 6.54 -29.63 13.14
N HIS A 241 6.81 -28.65 13.99
CA HIS A 241 7.42 -27.39 13.59
C HIS A 241 8.70 -27.64 12.77
N TYR A 242 9.64 -28.39 13.31
CA TYR A 242 10.86 -28.74 12.58
C TYR A 242 10.63 -29.74 11.43
N ALA A 243 9.60 -30.57 11.48
CA ALA A 243 9.25 -31.44 10.37
C ALA A 243 8.67 -30.69 9.17
N TYR A 244 7.96 -29.58 9.38
CA TYR A 244 7.35 -28.76 8.35
C TYR A 244 8.21 -27.55 7.94
N PHE A 245 9.38 -27.37 8.57
CA PHE A 245 10.24 -26.21 8.41
C PHE A 245 10.60 -25.90 6.95
N MET A 246 10.77 -26.92 6.11
CA MET A 246 11.12 -26.74 4.69
C MET A 246 9.92 -26.44 3.80
N THR A 247 8.68 -26.56 4.27
CA THR A 247 7.46 -26.40 3.48
C THR A 247 7.40 -25.05 2.73
N PRO A 248 7.62 -23.87 3.36
CA PRO A 248 7.57 -22.59 2.65
C PRO A 248 8.70 -22.44 1.62
N TYR A 249 9.85 -23.05 1.82
CA TYR A 249 10.96 -23.07 0.85
C TYR A 249 10.63 -23.93 -0.36
N ILE A 250 10.03 -25.11 -0.16
CA ILE A 250 9.58 -26.01 -1.22
C ILE A 250 8.52 -25.31 -2.08
N LEU A 251 7.53 -24.65 -1.46
CA LEU A 251 6.50 -23.89 -2.17
C LEU A 251 7.06 -22.65 -2.90
N ALA A 252 8.12 -22.06 -2.37
CA ALA A 252 8.81 -20.95 -3.02
C ALA A 252 9.66 -21.39 -4.23
N GLU A 253 10.18 -22.61 -4.20
CA GLU A 253 10.90 -23.24 -5.33
C GLU A 253 9.92 -23.73 -6.39
N ASN A 254 8.87 -24.48 -5.99
CA ASN A 254 7.82 -24.94 -6.90
C ASN A 254 6.41 -24.55 -6.41
N PRO A 255 5.87 -23.40 -6.86
CA PRO A 255 4.55 -22.94 -6.49
C PRO A 255 3.39 -23.80 -7.04
N ASP A 256 3.71 -24.82 -7.84
CA ASP A 256 2.70 -25.73 -8.42
C ASP A 256 2.45 -26.97 -7.57
N MET A 257 3.20 -27.14 -6.48
CA MET A 257 2.97 -28.22 -5.52
C MET A 257 1.72 -27.97 -4.68
N THR A 258 1.02 -29.05 -4.36
CA THR A 258 -0.07 -29.01 -3.38
C THR A 258 0.48 -28.94 -1.95
N GLY A 259 -0.33 -28.47 -1.01
CA GLY A 259 0.08 -28.42 0.39
C GLY A 259 0.44 -29.79 0.98
N SER A 260 -0.25 -30.86 0.53
CA SER A 260 0.06 -32.24 0.98
C SER A 260 1.41 -32.73 0.49
N GLU A 261 1.73 -32.49 -0.78
CA GLU A 261 3.02 -32.86 -1.37
C GLU A 261 4.17 -32.11 -0.69
N ALA A 262 4.04 -30.78 -0.55
CA ALA A 262 5.06 -29.96 0.10
C ALA A 262 5.30 -30.32 1.56
N ILE A 263 4.24 -30.57 2.35
CA ILE A 263 4.33 -31.02 3.75
C ILE A 263 4.98 -32.41 3.82
N THR A 264 4.58 -33.33 2.96
CA THR A 264 5.11 -34.71 2.97
C THR A 264 6.58 -34.72 2.59
N LEU A 265 6.96 -33.96 1.55
CA LEU A 265 8.35 -33.81 1.14
C LEU A 265 9.20 -33.17 2.25
N SER A 266 8.71 -32.08 2.87
CA SER A 266 9.38 -31.45 4.01
C SER A 266 9.64 -32.44 5.15
N ARG A 267 8.65 -33.26 5.51
CA ARG A 267 8.80 -34.30 6.55
C ARG A 267 9.87 -35.34 6.21
N LYS A 268 9.93 -35.80 4.95
CA LYS A 268 10.93 -36.73 4.47
C LYS A 268 12.33 -36.10 4.49
N MET A 269 12.47 -34.89 4.01
CA MET A 269 13.73 -34.13 4.00
C MET A 269 14.26 -33.87 5.42
N MET A 270 13.37 -33.57 6.37
CA MET A 270 13.72 -33.26 7.76
C MET A 270 13.85 -34.49 8.65
N TYR A 271 13.67 -35.71 8.11
CA TYR A 271 13.89 -36.93 8.85
C TYR A 271 15.37 -37.08 9.21
N GLY A 272 15.68 -37.20 10.50
CA GLY A 272 17.06 -37.21 11.01
C GLY A 272 17.71 -35.82 11.21
N HIS A 273 17.14 -34.75 10.62
CA HIS A 273 17.71 -33.38 10.62
C HIS A 273 17.01 -32.39 11.57
N LYS A 274 15.92 -32.79 12.23
CA LYS A 274 15.14 -31.88 13.12
C LYS A 274 15.98 -31.34 14.27
N TRP A 275 16.79 -32.19 14.91
CA TRP A 275 17.66 -31.78 16.01
C TRP A 275 18.78 -30.83 15.55
N GLU A 276 19.26 -30.99 14.34
CA GLU A 276 20.25 -30.10 13.75
C GLU A 276 19.64 -28.72 13.48
N CYS A 277 18.40 -28.68 12.96
CA CYS A 277 17.62 -27.44 12.75
C CYS A 277 17.38 -26.73 14.10
N PHE A 278 16.95 -27.46 15.13
CA PHE A 278 16.78 -26.92 16.47
C PHE A 278 18.08 -26.28 17.00
N LYS A 279 19.23 -26.99 16.88
CA LYS A 279 20.53 -26.43 17.28
C LYS A 279 20.94 -25.20 16.48
N LEU A 280 20.52 -25.09 15.21
CA LEU A 280 20.74 -23.89 14.40
C LEU A 280 19.89 -22.74 14.91
N ASP A 281 18.63 -22.99 15.19
CA ASP A 281 17.68 -22.00 15.72
C ASP A 281 18.11 -21.50 17.10
N PHE A 282 18.40 -22.39 18.01
CA PHE A 282 18.93 -22.08 19.34
C PHE A 282 20.21 -21.25 19.31
N SER A 283 21.01 -21.39 18.25
CA SER A 283 22.25 -20.64 18.10
C SER A 283 22.02 -19.12 17.80
N PHE A 284 20.77 -18.70 17.61
CA PHE A 284 20.39 -17.29 17.48
C PHE A 284 19.92 -16.67 18.81
N ILE A 285 19.82 -17.43 19.90
CA ILE A 285 19.29 -16.95 21.18
C ILE A 285 19.96 -15.68 21.70
N LEU A 286 21.28 -15.56 21.55
CA LEU A 286 22.01 -14.34 21.95
C LEU A 286 21.65 -13.15 21.08
N TRP A 287 21.33 -13.37 19.81
CA TRP A 287 20.85 -12.33 18.91
C TRP A 287 19.42 -11.94 19.24
N ASP A 288 18.58 -12.88 19.68
CA ASP A 288 17.22 -12.59 20.14
C ASP A 288 17.25 -11.77 21.43
N MET A 289 18.14 -12.11 22.36
CA MET A 289 18.39 -11.29 23.56
C MET A 289 18.84 -9.87 23.22
N LEU A 290 19.71 -9.70 22.22
CA LEU A 290 20.10 -8.38 21.73
C LEU A 290 18.90 -7.64 21.11
N GLY A 291 18.06 -8.34 20.37
CA GLY A 291 16.79 -7.80 19.85
C GLY A 291 15.91 -7.29 20.97
N TRP A 292 15.78 -8.06 22.04
CA TRP A 292 14.98 -7.70 23.21
C TRP A 292 15.54 -6.48 23.94
N ILE A 293 16.86 -6.45 24.21
CA ILE A 293 17.54 -5.30 24.84
C ILE A 293 17.39 -4.01 24.01
N THR A 294 17.38 -4.12 22.69
CA THR A 294 17.25 -2.98 21.76
C THR A 294 15.81 -2.66 21.38
N TYR A 295 14.82 -3.13 22.13
CA TYR A 295 13.40 -2.92 21.85
C TYR A 295 12.99 -3.29 20.40
N GLY A 296 13.53 -4.41 19.88
CA GLY A 296 13.24 -4.89 18.53
C GLY A 296 14.08 -4.28 17.40
N LEU A 297 14.82 -3.18 17.64
CA LEU A 297 15.63 -2.52 16.61
C LEU A 297 16.66 -3.49 15.98
N ALA A 298 17.42 -4.19 16.80
CA ALA A 298 18.41 -5.14 16.30
C ALA A 298 17.75 -6.27 15.50
N THR A 299 16.57 -6.73 15.91
CA THR A 299 15.80 -7.76 15.19
C THR A 299 15.37 -7.23 13.82
N LEU A 300 14.74 -6.07 13.74
CA LEU A 300 14.20 -5.51 12.49
C LEU A 300 15.31 -5.15 11.49
N PHE A 301 16.42 -4.56 11.96
CA PHE A 301 17.47 -4.05 11.07
C PHE A 301 18.64 -5.02 10.86
N PHE A 302 18.67 -6.15 11.54
CA PHE A 302 19.78 -7.10 11.36
C PHE A 302 19.39 -8.56 11.58
N VAL A 303 18.88 -8.93 12.76
CA VAL A 303 18.80 -10.33 13.20
C VAL A 303 17.85 -11.15 12.33
N ALA A 304 16.67 -10.59 12.00
CA ALA A 304 15.67 -11.23 11.16
C ALA A 304 16.27 -11.61 9.80
N ALA A 305 16.84 -10.63 9.09
CA ALA A 305 17.43 -10.86 7.78
C ALA A 305 18.66 -11.79 7.83
N TYR A 306 19.44 -11.74 8.91
CA TYR A 306 20.58 -12.65 9.12
C TYR A 306 20.12 -14.08 9.36
N ARG A 307 19.08 -14.28 10.15
CA ARG A 307 18.47 -15.59 10.42
C ARG A 307 17.92 -16.20 9.13
N GLU A 308 17.12 -15.45 8.40
CA GLU A 308 16.53 -15.89 7.12
C GLU A 308 17.60 -16.27 6.09
N SER A 309 18.63 -15.44 5.93
CA SER A 309 19.76 -15.75 5.06
C SER A 309 20.50 -17.03 5.47
N THR A 310 20.60 -17.30 6.77
CA THR A 310 21.23 -18.52 7.29
C THR A 310 20.36 -19.76 7.03
N TYR A 311 19.04 -19.62 7.20
CA TYR A 311 18.10 -20.71 6.93
C TYR A 311 18.04 -21.10 5.45
N VAL A 312 18.22 -20.16 4.55
CA VAL A 312 18.36 -20.48 3.12
C VAL A 312 19.59 -21.35 2.85
N GLU A 313 20.73 -21.08 3.49
CA GLU A 313 21.92 -21.91 3.33
C GLU A 313 21.72 -23.33 3.94
N TYR A 314 20.96 -23.40 5.03
CA TYR A 314 20.56 -24.70 5.59
C TYR A 314 19.59 -25.44 4.65
N TYR A 315 18.61 -24.73 4.04
CA TYR A 315 17.73 -25.33 3.02
C TYR A 315 18.52 -25.88 1.83
N LYS A 316 19.50 -25.15 1.31
CA LYS A 316 20.38 -25.64 0.22
C LYS A 316 21.09 -26.94 0.60
N TYR A 317 21.57 -27.04 1.83
CA TYR A 317 22.22 -28.24 2.33
C TYR A 317 21.24 -29.42 2.41
N ILE A 318 20.08 -29.26 3.02
CA ILE A 318 19.04 -30.29 3.12
C ILE A 318 18.50 -30.70 1.74
N ARG A 319 18.30 -29.73 0.85
CA ARG A 319 17.91 -29.97 -0.54
C ARG A 319 18.93 -30.87 -1.26
N LYS A 320 20.22 -30.55 -1.14
CA LYS A 320 21.29 -31.36 -1.74
C LYS A 320 21.29 -32.80 -1.19
N LEU A 321 21.07 -32.97 0.10
CA LEU A 321 20.94 -34.28 0.69
C LEU A 321 19.72 -35.04 0.17
N ALA A 322 18.59 -34.34 -0.03
CA ALA A 322 17.36 -34.95 -0.56
C ALA A 322 17.58 -35.54 -1.96
N PHE A 323 18.30 -34.83 -2.83
CA PHE A 323 18.65 -35.36 -4.16
C PHE A 323 19.69 -36.49 -4.10
N ASN A 324 20.73 -36.35 -3.28
CA ASN A 324 21.77 -37.39 -3.14
C ASN A 324 21.20 -38.68 -2.59
N ASN A 325 20.28 -38.61 -1.63
CA ASN A 325 19.64 -39.76 -1.00
C ASN A 325 18.40 -40.25 -1.78
N LYS A 326 18.12 -39.68 -2.94
CA LYS A 326 16.96 -40.01 -3.80
C LYS A 326 15.64 -40.05 -3.03
N ILE A 327 15.42 -39.05 -2.19
CA ILE A 327 14.17 -38.95 -1.45
C ILE A 327 13.01 -38.85 -2.46
N GLU A 328 11.99 -39.66 -2.26
CA GLU A 328 10.80 -39.71 -3.11
C GLU A 328 10.15 -38.33 -3.25
N ASN A 329 9.85 -37.93 -4.49
CA ASN A 329 9.33 -36.63 -4.90
C ASN A 329 10.33 -35.45 -4.74
N ALA A 330 11.63 -35.70 -4.51
CA ALA A 330 12.64 -34.63 -4.48
C ALA A 330 12.76 -33.93 -5.84
N GLU A 331 12.51 -34.65 -6.95
CA GLU A 331 12.49 -34.13 -8.31
C GLU A 331 11.44 -33.03 -8.55
N MET A 332 10.40 -32.97 -7.69
CA MET A 332 9.42 -31.89 -7.75
C MET A 332 10.04 -30.52 -7.39
N MET A 333 11.18 -30.49 -6.69
CA MET A 333 11.99 -29.29 -6.47
C MET A 333 12.82 -29.01 -7.73
N ASN A 334 12.18 -28.47 -8.75
CA ASN A 334 12.68 -28.45 -10.14
C ASN A 334 13.29 -27.12 -10.61
N ASP A 335 13.42 -26.11 -9.73
CA ASP A 335 14.04 -24.84 -10.10
C ASP A 335 15.58 -24.89 -9.94
N LYS A 336 16.23 -25.48 -10.94
CA LYS A 336 17.69 -25.64 -11.00
C LYS A 336 18.43 -24.30 -10.87
N TYR A 337 17.91 -23.26 -11.54
CA TYR A 337 18.59 -21.96 -11.64
C TYR A 337 18.40 -21.09 -10.41
N LEU A 338 17.61 -21.50 -9.44
CA LEU A 338 17.52 -20.82 -8.14
C LEU A 338 18.81 -20.98 -7.31
N PHE A 339 19.56 -22.07 -7.54
CA PHE A 339 20.75 -22.43 -6.75
C PHE A 339 22.05 -22.53 -7.58
N ALA A 340 21.94 -22.46 -8.90
CA ALA A 340 23.09 -22.49 -9.81
C ALA A 340 22.89 -21.44 -10.89
N LYS A 341 23.95 -20.69 -11.20
CA LYS A 341 23.90 -19.74 -12.33
C LYS A 341 23.77 -20.54 -13.64
N ALA A 342 22.90 -20.06 -14.53
CA ALA A 342 22.77 -20.65 -15.86
C ALA A 342 23.95 -20.25 -16.74
N ASP A 343 24.40 -21.19 -17.56
CA ASP A 343 25.44 -20.92 -18.55
C ASP A 343 24.96 -19.94 -19.61
N LYS A 344 25.88 -19.14 -20.13
CA LYS A 344 25.58 -18.13 -21.16
C LYS A 344 24.93 -18.73 -22.41
N GLU A 345 25.25 -19.98 -22.74
CA GLU A 345 24.70 -20.69 -23.91
C GLU A 345 23.21 -21.04 -23.70
N ILE A 346 22.79 -21.27 -22.48
CA ILE A 346 21.39 -21.53 -22.13
C ILE A 346 20.58 -20.22 -22.03
N ILE A 347 21.21 -19.15 -21.56
CA ILE A 347 20.59 -17.82 -21.46
C ILE A 347 20.34 -17.21 -22.83
N LYS A 348 21.29 -17.38 -23.77
CA LYS A 348 21.24 -16.79 -25.12
C LYS A 348 19.91 -17.05 -25.86
N PRO A 349 19.42 -18.29 -26.03
CA PRO A 349 18.17 -18.55 -26.74
C PRO A 349 16.94 -18.08 -25.97
N ALA A 350 16.94 -18.17 -24.66
CA ALA A 350 15.80 -17.74 -23.81
C ALA A 350 15.55 -16.22 -23.87
N TYR A 351 16.56 -15.44 -24.26
CA TYR A 351 16.49 -13.97 -24.33
C TYR A 351 16.88 -13.47 -25.75
N ALA A 352 16.69 -14.27 -26.79
CA ALA A 352 17.05 -13.92 -28.18
C ALA A 352 16.32 -12.65 -28.65
N ASP A 353 15.02 -12.54 -28.39
CA ASP A 353 14.19 -11.38 -28.72
C ASP A 353 14.72 -10.05 -28.12
N VAL A 354 15.29 -10.10 -26.91
CA VAL A 354 15.87 -8.91 -26.27
C VAL A 354 17.18 -8.51 -26.96
N ARG A 355 17.94 -9.48 -27.43
CA ARG A 355 19.17 -9.24 -28.16
C ARG A 355 18.91 -8.67 -29.56
N GLU A 356 17.90 -9.18 -30.27
CA GLU A 356 17.43 -8.65 -31.53
C GLU A 356 16.97 -7.19 -31.40
N ILE A 357 16.11 -6.88 -30.41
CA ILE A 357 15.69 -5.52 -30.11
C ILE A 357 16.89 -4.59 -29.84
N ARG A 358 17.97 -5.10 -29.21
CA ARG A 358 19.18 -4.33 -28.95
C ARG A 358 19.96 -4.06 -30.23
N GLN A 359 19.92 -4.96 -31.22
CA GLN A 359 20.59 -4.83 -32.51
C GLN A 359 19.84 -3.94 -33.50
N GLU A 360 18.49 -3.94 -33.48
CA GLU A 360 17.63 -3.12 -34.35
C GLU A 360 17.83 -1.61 -34.18
N GLY A 361 18.53 -1.19 -33.14
CA GLY A 361 18.72 0.22 -32.80
C GLY A 361 17.55 0.83 -32.07
N THR A 362 17.86 1.77 -31.19
CA THR A 362 16.85 2.38 -30.27
C THR A 362 16.77 3.90 -30.45
N GLU A 363 17.23 4.42 -31.59
CA GLU A 363 17.21 5.86 -31.82
C GLU A 363 16.17 6.23 -32.87
N LEU A 364 15.33 7.19 -32.50
CA LEU A 364 14.41 7.87 -33.40
C LEU A 364 15.00 9.22 -33.82
N PRO A 365 14.70 9.68 -35.03
CA PRO A 365 15.00 11.05 -35.45
C PRO A 365 14.44 12.04 -34.42
N LYS A 366 15.23 13.05 -34.03
CA LYS A 366 14.75 14.07 -33.08
C LYS A 366 13.75 14.97 -33.76
N GLU A 367 12.54 15.09 -33.17
CA GLU A 367 11.58 16.08 -33.59
C GLU A 367 12.13 17.49 -33.40
N LYS A 368 11.99 18.33 -34.41
CA LYS A 368 12.43 19.73 -34.42
C LYS A 368 11.22 20.67 -34.31
N GLY A 369 11.46 21.94 -33.97
CA GLY A 369 10.45 22.97 -33.91
C GLY A 369 9.58 22.92 -32.65
N ILE A 370 8.44 23.60 -32.68
CA ILE A 370 7.52 23.81 -31.56
C ILE A 370 6.98 22.47 -31.03
N LYS A 371 6.61 21.53 -31.91
CA LYS A 371 6.15 20.19 -31.52
C LYS A 371 7.21 19.44 -30.70
N GLY A 372 8.44 19.44 -31.17
CA GLY A 372 9.57 18.82 -30.48
C GLY A 372 9.86 19.49 -29.12
N PHE A 373 9.67 20.78 -29.00
CA PHE A 373 9.78 21.49 -27.73
C PHE A 373 8.75 20.98 -26.70
N PHE A 374 7.45 20.99 -27.03
CA PHE A 374 6.41 20.51 -26.13
C PHE A 374 6.54 19.03 -25.80
N ALA A 375 6.85 18.18 -26.76
CA ALA A 375 7.08 16.76 -26.56
C ALA A 375 8.26 16.49 -25.59
N LYS A 376 9.35 17.26 -25.73
CA LYS A 376 10.56 17.09 -24.91
C LYS A 376 10.43 17.68 -23.50
N TRP A 377 9.80 18.87 -23.37
CA TRP A 377 9.74 19.59 -22.10
C TRP A 377 8.56 19.18 -21.22
N PHE A 378 7.42 18.96 -21.84
CA PHE A 378 6.15 18.70 -21.15
C PHE A 378 5.59 17.30 -21.41
N GLY A 379 6.14 16.56 -22.37
CA GLY A 379 5.63 15.25 -22.75
C GLY A 379 4.25 15.33 -23.41
N ILE A 380 3.93 16.45 -24.08
CA ILE A 380 2.65 16.67 -24.77
C ILE A 380 2.84 16.43 -26.26
N VAL A 381 1.89 15.68 -26.84
CA VAL A 381 1.77 15.53 -28.29
C VAL A 381 0.32 15.80 -28.72
N PRO A 382 0.09 16.41 -29.89
CA PRO A 382 -1.27 16.72 -30.32
C PRO A 382 -2.14 15.49 -30.49
N VAL A 383 -1.64 14.49 -31.22
CA VAL A 383 -2.34 13.24 -31.57
C VAL A 383 -1.33 12.10 -31.58
N MET A 384 -1.78 10.90 -31.29
CA MET A 384 -1.00 9.67 -31.45
C MET A 384 -0.89 9.33 -32.96
N ASN A 385 0.24 9.64 -33.55
CA ASN A 385 0.61 9.27 -34.92
C ASN A 385 1.58 8.08 -34.93
N GLU A 386 1.98 7.62 -36.10
CA GLU A 386 2.89 6.50 -36.28
C GLU A 386 4.24 6.74 -35.58
N TYR A 387 4.80 7.95 -35.70
CA TYR A 387 6.02 8.34 -35.00
C TYR A 387 5.92 8.22 -33.47
N GLU A 388 4.81 8.63 -32.87
CA GLU A 388 4.59 8.55 -31.42
C GLU A 388 4.37 7.10 -30.94
N TRP A 389 3.76 6.25 -31.79
CA TRP A 389 3.68 4.82 -31.53
C TRP A 389 5.06 4.15 -31.58
N ASP A 390 5.91 4.52 -32.55
CA ASP A 390 7.30 4.05 -32.64
C ASP A 390 8.13 4.56 -31.46
N TYR A 391 7.98 5.84 -31.10
CA TYR A 391 8.62 6.38 -29.91
C TYR A 391 8.24 5.57 -28.66
N ARG A 392 6.95 5.29 -28.47
CA ARG A 392 6.45 4.51 -27.35
C ARG A 392 6.98 3.07 -27.37
N ARG A 393 7.03 2.44 -28.55
CA ARG A 393 7.60 1.11 -28.76
C ARG A 393 9.08 1.08 -28.37
N ILE A 394 9.86 2.04 -28.81
CA ILE A 394 11.29 2.13 -28.50
C ILE A 394 11.54 2.39 -27.03
N GLN A 395 10.79 3.28 -26.39
CA GLN A 395 10.90 3.48 -24.93
C GLN A 395 10.55 2.21 -24.15
N THR A 396 9.55 1.49 -24.59
CA THR A 396 9.14 0.19 -24.04
C THR A 396 10.26 -0.84 -24.18
N ASN A 397 10.86 -0.91 -25.37
CA ASN A 397 11.99 -1.81 -25.65
C ASN A 397 13.21 -1.47 -24.79
N LYS A 398 13.56 -0.18 -24.65
CA LYS A 398 14.62 0.27 -23.74
C LYS A 398 14.37 -0.16 -22.29
N ALA A 399 13.13 -0.03 -21.81
CA ALA A 399 12.77 -0.46 -20.46
C ALA A 399 12.80 -1.99 -20.32
N LYS A 400 12.38 -2.73 -21.35
CA LYS A 400 12.45 -4.19 -21.38
C LYS A 400 13.90 -4.66 -21.33
N ILE A 401 14.78 -4.09 -22.16
CA ILE A 401 16.22 -4.37 -22.16
C ILE A 401 16.78 -4.12 -20.75
N LYS A 402 16.58 -2.92 -20.20
CA LYS A 402 17.08 -2.56 -18.87
C LYS A 402 16.61 -3.50 -17.76
N ASN A 403 15.37 -3.97 -17.82
CA ASN A 403 14.80 -4.88 -16.80
C ASN A 403 15.32 -6.33 -16.93
N LEU A 404 15.76 -6.73 -18.13
CA LEU A 404 16.22 -8.09 -18.40
C LEU A 404 17.75 -8.19 -18.52
N GLU A 405 18.45 -7.07 -18.68
CA GLU A 405 19.91 -7.02 -18.85
C GLU A 405 20.63 -7.72 -17.69
N ASP A 406 20.23 -7.46 -16.45
CA ASP A 406 20.83 -8.12 -15.29
C ASP A 406 20.65 -9.66 -15.32
N ALA A 407 19.55 -10.15 -15.90
CA ALA A 407 19.33 -11.60 -16.06
C ALA A 407 20.16 -12.19 -17.20
N ILE A 408 20.31 -11.46 -18.30
CA ILE A 408 21.15 -11.84 -19.45
C ILE A 408 22.62 -11.88 -19.03
N ASP A 409 23.05 -10.92 -18.21
CA ASP A 409 24.42 -10.87 -17.66
C ASP A 409 24.68 -11.88 -16.54
N GLY A 410 23.67 -12.66 -16.12
CA GLY A 410 23.77 -13.61 -14.99
C GLY A 410 23.89 -12.95 -13.62
N LYS A 411 23.57 -11.64 -13.51
CA LYS A 411 23.57 -10.88 -12.24
C LYS A 411 22.30 -11.06 -11.44
N SER A 412 21.17 -11.34 -12.08
CA SER A 412 19.89 -11.63 -11.45
C SER A 412 19.30 -12.95 -11.93
N TYR A 413 18.30 -13.45 -11.21
CA TYR A 413 17.63 -14.70 -11.53
C TYR A 413 17.03 -14.69 -12.95
N PRO A 414 17.33 -15.72 -13.80
CA PRO A 414 16.87 -15.80 -15.19
C PRO A 414 15.40 -16.29 -15.27
N ARG A 415 14.45 -15.40 -15.08
CA ARG A 415 13.00 -15.67 -14.98
C ARG A 415 12.42 -16.53 -16.11
N ARG A 416 12.96 -16.40 -17.32
CA ARG A 416 12.49 -17.15 -18.49
C ARG A 416 12.93 -18.60 -18.50
N LEU A 417 13.92 -18.95 -17.67
CA LEU A 417 14.37 -20.33 -17.49
C LEU A 417 13.62 -21.05 -16.34
N PHE A 418 12.69 -20.36 -15.69
CA PHE A 418 11.86 -21.00 -14.69
C PHE A 418 10.88 -21.98 -15.33
N THR A 419 10.64 -23.10 -14.67
CA THR A 419 9.74 -24.15 -15.17
C THR A 419 8.29 -23.70 -15.35
N LEU A 420 7.84 -22.73 -14.54
CA LEU A 420 6.55 -22.09 -14.67
C LEU A 420 6.75 -20.71 -15.32
N PRO A 421 6.21 -20.48 -16.52
CA PRO A 421 6.43 -19.21 -17.22
C PRO A 421 5.85 -18.04 -16.42
N GLU A 422 6.71 -17.07 -16.10
CA GLU A 422 6.24 -15.81 -15.55
C GLU A 422 5.55 -14.99 -16.64
N LYS A 423 4.34 -14.50 -16.36
CA LYS A 423 3.65 -13.58 -17.26
C LYS A 423 4.51 -12.32 -17.42
N GLU A 424 5.16 -12.21 -18.55
CA GLU A 424 5.75 -10.94 -18.97
C GLU A 424 4.60 -10.01 -19.35
N LYS A 425 4.66 -8.79 -18.85
CA LYS A 425 3.73 -7.76 -19.30
C LYS A 425 3.94 -7.60 -20.81
N GLY A 426 2.90 -7.80 -21.60
CA GLY A 426 2.94 -7.60 -23.04
C GLY A 426 3.35 -6.17 -23.39
N ASN A 427 3.65 -5.89 -24.66
CA ASN A 427 4.09 -4.56 -25.11
C ASN A 427 3.13 -3.41 -24.72
N ARG A 428 1.84 -3.71 -24.47
CA ARG A 428 0.85 -2.75 -23.94
C ARG A 428 1.01 -2.50 -22.45
N ASP A 429 1.48 -3.49 -21.69
CA ASP A 429 1.57 -3.45 -20.23
C ASP A 429 2.95 -3.04 -19.67
N SER A 430 3.94 -2.83 -20.53
CA SER A 430 5.20 -2.13 -20.17
C SER A 430 4.96 -0.64 -19.83
N SER A 431 3.81 -0.36 -19.46
CA SER A 431 3.00 0.81 -19.42
C SER A 431 3.24 1.73 -18.23
N MET A 432 4.02 1.32 -17.25
CA MET A 432 4.47 2.22 -16.18
C MET A 432 5.73 3.01 -16.59
N LEU A 433 5.84 3.35 -17.88
CA LEU A 433 6.96 4.15 -18.38
C LEU A 433 6.71 5.61 -18.05
N TYR A 434 7.44 6.11 -17.09
CA TYR A 434 7.48 7.52 -16.75
C TYR A 434 8.00 8.42 -17.90
N THR A 435 8.69 7.87 -18.91
CA THR A 435 9.15 8.60 -20.12
C THR A 435 8.07 8.78 -21.17
N ARG A 436 6.85 8.34 -20.91
CA ARG A 436 5.70 8.40 -21.81
C ARG A 436 5.33 9.84 -22.16
N ARG A 437 4.92 10.04 -23.43
CA ARG A 437 4.26 11.25 -23.92
C ARG A 437 2.76 11.03 -23.95
N TYR A 438 1.99 12.08 -23.74
CA TYR A 438 0.53 12.04 -23.65
C TYR A 438 -0.11 12.89 -24.74
N CYS A 439 -1.09 12.34 -25.47
CA CYS A 439 -1.83 13.10 -26.45
C CYS A 439 -2.92 13.96 -25.77
N LEU A 440 -3.35 15.03 -26.44
CA LEU A 440 -4.33 15.97 -25.89
C LEU A 440 -5.63 15.29 -25.46
N ILE A 441 -6.15 14.34 -26.24
CA ILE A 441 -7.35 13.58 -25.88
C ILE A 441 -7.14 12.82 -24.58
N SER A 442 -6.01 12.09 -24.44
CA SER A 442 -5.70 11.41 -23.20
C SER A 442 -5.60 12.35 -22.01
N LEU A 443 -4.98 13.53 -22.18
CA LEU A 443 -4.85 14.53 -21.12
C LEU A 443 -6.21 15.09 -20.68
N VAL A 444 -7.11 15.39 -21.61
CA VAL A 444 -8.47 15.88 -21.29
C VAL A 444 -9.27 14.80 -20.56
N LEU A 445 -9.24 13.56 -21.04
CA LEU A 445 -9.94 12.46 -20.37
C LEU A 445 -9.36 12.19 -18.98
N MET A 446 -8.03 12.20 -18.83
CA MET A 446 -7.38 12.06 -17.53
C MET A 446 -7.72 13.19 -16.57
N PHE A 447 -7.85 14.43 -17.07
CA PHE A 447 -8.30 15.56 -16.27
C PHE A 447 -9.65 15.24 -15.60
N PHE A 448 -10.63 14.77 -16.35
CA PHE A 448 -11.93 14.41 -15.78
C PHE A 448 -11.86 13.23 -14.82
N VAL A 449 -11.05 12.21 -15.12
CA VAL A 449 -10.85 11.07 -14.19
C VAL A 449 -10.22 11.55 -12.88
N PHE A 450 -9.23 12.43 -12.94
CA PHE A 450 -8.60 12.96 -11.72
C PHE A 450 -9.56 13.86 -10.93
N CYS A 451 -10.36 14.68 -11.61
CA CYS A 451 -11.43 15.46 -10.97
C CYS A 451 -12.42 14.55 -10.25
N PHE A 452 -12.83 13.46 -10.88
CA PHE A 452 -13.76 12.48 -10.31
C PHE A 452 -13.16 11.72 -9.12
N ILE A 453 -11.90 11.27 -9.24
CA ILE A 453 -11.18 10.60 -8.14
C ILE A 453 -11.05 11.54 -6.95
N GLY A 454 -10.67 12.81 -7.18
CA GLY A 454 -10.57 13.82 -6.14
C GLY A 454 -11.91 14.10 -5.46
N TRP A 455 -12.98 14.21 -6.24
CA TRP A 455 -14.34 14.36 -5.72
C TRP A 455 -14.75 13.16 -4.87
N GLY A 456 -14.54 11.94 -5.36
CA GLY A 456 -14.85 10.72 -4.63
C GLY A 456 -14.06 10.62 -3.32
N TRP A 457 -12.79 10.99 -3.33
CA TRP A 457 -11.94 11.06 -2.14
C TRP A 457 -12.51 12.01 -1.09
N GLU A 458 -12.87 13.24 -1.48
CA GLU A 458 -13.44 14.24 -0.57
C GLU A 458 -14.81 13.82 -0.01
N VAL A 459 -15.65 13.18 -0.84
CA VAL A 459 -16.95 12.66 -0.39
C VAL A 459 -16.76 11.54 0.62
N VAL A 460 -15.86 10.59 0.35
CA VAL A 460 -15.54 9.49 1.27
C VAL A 460 -14.92 10.03 2.57
N LEU A 461 -13.99 10.96 2.46
CA LEU A 461 -13.37 11.60 3.62
C LEU A 461 -14.43 12.28 4.50
N HIS A 462 -15.34 13.05 3.89
CA HIS A 462 -16.42 13.71 4.61
C HIS A 462 -17.41 12.72 5.24
N LEU A 463 -17.73 11.63 4.52
CA LEU A 463 -18.55 10.54 5.06
C LEU A 463 -17.90 9.94 6.31
N VAL A 464 -16.60 9.63 6.27
CA VAL A 464 -15.86 9.08 7.41
C VAL A 464 -15.76 10.11 8.55
N GLU A 465 -15.63 11.39 8.23
CA GLU A 465 -15.51 12.46 9.23
C GLU A 465 -16.82 12.88 9.88
N LYS A 466 -17.90 12.96 9.12
CA LYS A 466 -19.18 13.55 9.53
C LYS A 466 -20.35 12.59 9.53
N GLY A 467 -20.19 11.39 8.95
CA GLY A 467 -21.26 10.41 8.81
C GLY A 467 -22.32 10.75 7.74
N GLU A 468 -22.07 11.80 6.93
CA GLU A 468 -23.02 12.26 5.91
C GLU A 468 -22.41 12.27 4.51
N VAL A 469 -23.17 11.82 3.54
CA VAL A 469 -22.81 11.97 2.13
C VAL A 469 -23.18 13.36 1.65
N VAL A 470 -22.18 14.14 1.28
CA VAL A 470 -22.35 15.52 0.85
C VAL A 470 -21.61 15.71 -0.48
N ASN A 471 -22.22 16.41 -1.43
CA ASN A 471 -21.53 16.78 -2.66
C ASN A 471 -20.47 17.85 -2.37
N ARG A 472 -19.20 17.46 -2.54
CA ARG A 472 -18.05 18.32 -2.21
C ARG A 472 -17.66 19.22 -3.38
N GLY A 473 -17.14 20.40 -3.04
CA GLY A 473 -16.68 21.40 -4.02
C GLY A 473 -17.72 22.46 -4.36
N VAL A 474 -17.29 23.39 -5.20
CA VAL A 474 -18.11 24.54 -5.66
C VAL A 474 -19.13 24.12 -6.72
N ASN A 475 -18.75 23.12 -7.53
CA ASN A 475 -19.50 22.61 -8.66
C ASN A 475 -20.59 21.61 -8.23
N TYR A 476 -21.61 21.44 -9.06
CA TYR A 476 -22.67 20.45 -8.84
C TYR A 476 -22.34 19.06 -9.38
N GLY A 477 -21.53 18.99 -10.43
CA GLY A 477 -21.06 17.73 -11.00
C GLY A 477 -20.03 17.02 -10.09
N PRO A 478 -19.79 15.70 -10.34
CA PRO A 478 -18.86 14.89 -9.56
C PRO A 478 -17.41 15.15 -9.97
N TRP A 479 -16.98 16.40 -9.89
CA TRP A 479 -15.61 16.81 -10.25
C TRP A 479 -15.08 17.92 -9.35
N LEU A 480 -13.83 17.78 -8.97
CA LEU A 480 -13.04 18.80 -8.30
C LEU A 480 -11.90 19.23 -9.23
N PRO A 481 -12.01 20.41 -9.90
CA PRO A 481 -11.03 20.86 -10.89
C PRO A 481 -9.60 20.97 -10.37
N ILE A 482 -9.42 21.24 -9.08
CA ILE A 482 -8.10 21.33 -8.44
C ILE A 482 -7.30 20.01 -8.57
N TYR A 483 -7.97 18.86 -8.44
CA TYR A 483 -7.32 17.55 -8.57
C TYR A 483 -6.98 17.25 -10.04
N GLY A 484 -7.86 17.61 -10.97
CA GLY A 484 -7.60 17.50 -12.41
C GLY A 484 -6.43 18.36 -12.84
N THR A 485 -6.44 19.64 -12.45
CA THR A 485 -5.37 20.61 -12.77
C THR A 485 -4.06 20.21 -12.13
N GLY A 486 -4.09 19.82 -10.84
CA GLY A 486 -2.92 19.36 -10.11
C GLY A 486 -2.31 18.11 -10.73
N GLY A 487 -3.13 17.09 -11.03
CA GLY A 487 -2.66 15.85 -11.65
C GLY A 487 -2.07 16.05 -13.04
N ILE A 488 -2.77 16.75 -13.92
CA ILE A 488 -2.26 17.06 -15.27
C ILE A 488 -1.05 17.98 -15.19
N GLY A 489 -1.09 19.03 -14.37
CA GLY A 489 0.05 19.93 -14.17
C GLY A 489 1.30 19.19 -13.71
N ALA A 490 1.17 18.29 -12.73
CA ALA A 490 2.28 17.45 -12.26
C ALA A 490 2.82 16.56 -13.39
N LEU A 491 1.96 15.91 -14.18
CA LEU A 491 2.37 15.11 -15.33
C LEU A 491 3.22 15.91 -16.33
N LEU A 492 2.85 17.16 -16.60
CA LEU A 492 3.48 17.98 -17.61
C LEU A 492 4.73 18.69 -17.09
N VAL A 493 4.61 19.43 -15.98
CA VAL A 493 5.70 20.25 -15.43
C VAL A 493 6.85 19.39 -14.92
N LEU A 494 6.55 18.25 -14.30
CA LEU A 494 7.56 17.37 -13.74
C LEU A 494 8.15 16.37 -14.76
N THR A 495 7.79 16.47 -16.04
CA THR A 495 8.23 15.52 -17.08
C THR A 495 9.75 15.30 -17.11
N ARG A 496 10.55 16.32 -16.89
CA ARG A 496 12.02 16.22 -16.93
C ARG A 496 12.64 15.51 -15.73
N ILE A 497 12.00 15.60 -14.58
CA ILE A 497 12.52 15.03 -13.33
C ILE A 497 11.94 13.67 -12.98
N LYS A 498 10.93 13.19 -13.74
CA LYS A 498 10.30 11.87 -13.53
C LYS A 498 11.27 10.69 -13.45
N LYS A 499 12.48 10.79 -14.01
CA LYS A 499 13.50 9.75 -13.90
C LYS A 499 14.06 9.61 -12.47
N TYR A 500 13.84 10.61 -11.60
CA TYR A 500 14.30 10.64 -10.22
C TYR A 500 13.10 10.69 -9.26
N PRO A 501 12.56 9.54 -8.78
CA PRO A 501 11.33 9.49 -7.99
C PRO A 501 11.34 10.36 -6.74
N VAL A 502 12.46 10.39 -6.00
CA VAL A 502 12.61 11.20 -4.79
C VAL A 502 12.54 12.70 -5.11
N ALA A 503 13.26 13.14 -6.14
CA ALA A 503 13.20 14.54 -6.58
C ALA A 503 11.80 14.91 -7.08
N THR A 504 11.13 13.97 -7.80
CA THR A 504 9.75 14.14 -8.25
C THR A 504 8.79 14.30 -7.07
N PHE A 505 8.98 13.53 -5.99
CA PHE A 505 8.17 13.64 -4.78
C PHE A 505 8.25 15.04 -4.16
N PHE A 506 9.44 15.53 -3.89
CA PHE A 506 9.62 16.88 -3.30
C PHE A 506 9.14 18.00 -4.24
N ALA A 507 9.41 17.89 -5.53
CA ALA A 507 8.92 18.85 -6.50
C ALA A 507 7.38 18.83 -6.63
N SER A 508 6.74 17.67 -6.46
CA SER A 508 5.28 17.54 -6.41
C SER A 508 4.68 18.27 -5.20
N ILE A 509 5.33 18.17 -4.03
CA ILE A 509 4.92 18.89 -2.82
C ILE A 509 4.89 20.39 -3.07
N VAL A 510 5.98 20.94 -3.62
CA VAL A 510 6.07 22.38 -3.93
C VAL A 510 5.03 22.78 -4.97
N PHE A 511 4.91 22.01 -6.05
CA PHE A 511 3.97 22.28 -7.14
C PHE A 511 2.50 22.28 -6.66
N CYS A 512 2.10 21.25 -5.90
CA CYS A 512 0.75 21.15 -5.35
C CYS A 512 0.48 22.26 -4.33
N GLY A 513 1.46 22.61 -3.50
CA GLY A 513 1.33 23.70 -2.54
C GLY A 513 1.05 25.04 -3.18
N VAL A 514 1.72 25.33 -4.30
CA VAL A 514 1.45 26.56 -5.07
C VAL A 514 0.03 26.55 -5.65
N ILE A 515 -0.41 25.44 -6.26
CA ILE A 515 -1.76 25.34 -6.84
C ILE A 515 -2.82 25.44 -5.75
N GLU A 516 -2.67 24.73 -4.64
CA GLU A 516 -3.63 24.74 -3.54
C GLU A 516 -3.75 26.14 -2.91
N TYR A 517 -2.61 26.80 -2.70
CA TYR A 517 -2.59 28.17 -2.17
C TYR A 517 -3.30 29.16 -3.10
N ILE A 518 -2.96 29.16 -4.40
CA ILE A 518 -3.58 30.04 -5.38
C ILE A 518 -5.08 29.78 -5.47
N THR A 519 -5.49 28.51 -5.50
CA THR A 519 -6.92 28.13 -5.58
C THR A 519 -7.67 28.59 -4.32
N GLY A 520 -7.12 28.34 -3.12
CA GLY A 520 -7.73 28.75 -1.86
C GLY A 520 -7.85 30.27 -1.71
N ALA A 521 -6.81 31.02 -2.09
CA ALA A 521 -6.81 32.47 -2.08
C ALA A 521 -7.81 33.05 -3.10
N SER A 522 -7.86 32.47 -4.32
CA SER A 522 -8.80 32.91 -5.37
C SER A 522 -10.26 32.66 -4.99
N LEU A 523 -10.56 31.50 -4.39
CA LEU A 523 -11.92 31.18 -3.93
C LEU A 523 -12.35 32.11 -2.78
N LEU A 524 -11.45 32.41 -1.85
CA LEU A 524 -11.72 33.36 -0.77
C LEU A 524 -11.99 34.76 -1.32
N ALA A 525 -11.18 35.23 -2.27
CA ALA A 525 -11.36 36.54 -2.89
C ALA A 525 -12.67 36.64 -3.69
N LYS A 526 -13.05 35.55 -4.41
CA LYS A 526 -14.24 35.55 -5.28
C LYS A 526 -15.55 35.39 -4.51
N HIS A 527 -15.57 34.53 -3.48
CA HIS A 527 -16.81 34.15 -2.81
C HIS A 527 -16.88 34.61 -1.35
N GLY A 528 -15.86 35.30 -0.82
CA GLY A 528 -15.80 35.73 0.59
C GLY A 528 -15.82 34.58 1.58
N ALA A 529 -15.73 33.34 1.10
CA ALA A 529 -15.90 32.12 1.89
C ALA A 529 -14.75 31.15 1.69
N ARG A 530 -14.32 30.47 2.77
CA ARG A 530 -13.32 29.41 2.72
C ARG A 530 -14.00 28.06 2.52
N PHE A 531 -13.58 27.31 1.50
CA PHE A 531 -14.04 25.95 1.26
C PHE A 531 -13.28 24.92 2.12
N TRP A 532 -12.03 25.24 2.48
CA TRP A 532 -11.23 24.54 3.49
C TRP A 532 -10.45 25.54 4.35
N ASN A 533 -9.99 25.10 5.52
CA ASN A 533 -9.24 25.96 6.41
C ASN A 533 -8.25 25.13 7.26
N TYR A 534 -6.98 25.30 7.00
CA TYR A 534 -5.88 24.66 7.73
C TYR A 534 -5.29 25.54 8.84
N SER A 535 -5.97 26.65 9.23
CA SER A 535 -5.51 27.47 10.34
C SER A 535 -5.39 26.62 11.62
N GLY A 536 -4.20 26.61 12.22
CA GLY A 536 -3.89 25.76 13.38
C GLY A 536 -3.22 24.43 13.04
N TYR A 537 -3.10 24.04 11.76
CA TYR A 537 -2.34 22.86 11.35
C TYR A 537 -0.85 23.17 11.24
N PHE A 538 -0.01 22.14 11.39
CA PHE A 538 1.44 22.29 11.33
C PHE A 538 1.92 22.86 9.98
N LEU A 539 2.81 23.86 10.02
CA LEU A 539 3.34 24.58 8.86
C LEU A 539 2.24 25.01 7.87
N ASN A 540 1.13 25.56 8.40
CA ASN A 540 0.14 26.16 7.51
C ASN A 540 0.59 27.53 7.02
N ILE A 541 0.21 27.87 5.78
CA ILE A 541 0.43 29.17 5.17
C ILE A 541 -0.93 29.81 4.95
N ASN A 542 -1.25 30.84 5.73
CA ASN A 542 -2.53 31.58 5.69
C ASN A 542 -3.79 30.70 5.76
N GLY A 543 -3.69 29.47 6.30
CA GLY A 543 -4.79 28.51 6.36
C GLY A 543 -5.17 27.87 5.02
N HIS A 544 -4.44 28.15 3.94
CA HIS A 544 -4.72 27.60 2.61
C HIS A 544 -4.01 26.27 2.36
N VAL A 545 -2.80 26.08 2.89
CA VAL A 545 -1.99 24.87 2.77
C VAL A 545 -1.44 24.46 4.13
N CYS A 546 -1.14 23.17 4.31
CA CYS A 546 -0.43 22.66 5.49
C CYS A 546 0.53 21.53 5.11
N ALA A 547 1.56 21.31 5.93
CA ALA A 547 2.61 20.33 5.64
C ALA A 547 2.05 18.91 5.41
N GLU A 548 1.10 18.49 6.22
CA GLU A 548 0.49 17.17 6.12
C GLU A 548 -0.29 16.98 4.83
N GLY A 549 -1.12 17.96 4.45
CA GLY A 549 -1.83 17.96 3.18
C GLY A 549 -0.88 17.87 1.99
N LEU A 550 0.22 18.62 2.03
CA LEU A 550 1.25 18.62 0.99
C LEU A 550 1.97 17.27 0.87
N LEU A 551 2.22 16.57 1.98
CA LEU A 551 2.79 15.21 1.94
C LEU A 551 1.82 14.22 1.27
N VAL A 552 0.54 14.30 1.58
CA VAL A 552 -0.50 13.47 0.92
C VAL A 552 -0.54 13.72 -0.58
N PHE A 553 -0.52 14.98 -1.00
CA PHE A 553 -0.46 15.34 -2.42
C PHE A 553 0.83 14.88 -3.09
N GLY A 554 1.97 14.94 -2.41
CA GLY A 554 3.23 14.38 -2.89
C GLY A 554 3.12 12.89 -3.22
N VAL A 555 2.56 12.09 -2.31
CA VAL A 555 2.32 10.65 -2.51
C VAL A 555 1.30 10.42 -3.63
N ALA A 556 0.21 11.18 -3.66
CA ALA A 556 -0.81 11.08 -4.71
C ALA A 556 -0.23 11.39 -6.10
N CYS A 557 0.62 12.41 -6.23
CA CYS A 557 1.32 12.74 -7.48
C CYS A 557 2.27 11.62 -7.93
N ILE A 558 3.01 10.99 -7.00
CA ILE A 558 3.86 9.83 -7.32
C ILE A 558 2.99 8.68 -7.85
N ALA A 559 1.90 8.35 -7.18
CA ALA A 559 0.96 7.33 -7.66
C ALA A 559 0.36 7.70 -9.02
N CYS A 560 -0.02 8.96 -9.21
CA CYS A 560 -0.55 9.49 -10.48
C CYS A 560 0.47 9.34 -11.61
N ILE A 561 1.70 9.86 -11.43
CA ILE A 561 2.72 9.92 -12.48
C ILE A 561 3.20 8.52 -12.89
N TYR A 562 3.44 7.63 -11.92
CA TYR A 562 4.09 6.34 -12.19
C TYR A 562 3.12 5.17 -12.40
N VAL A 563 1.87 5.30 -11.95
CA VAL A 563 0.89 4.20 -12.00
C VAL A 563 -0.40 4.60 -12.72
N VAL A 564 -1.13 5.59 -12.21
CA VAL A 564 -2.49 5.87 -12.66
C VAL A 564 -2.51 6.42 -14.08
N ALA A 565 -1.74 7.46 -14.36
CA ALA A 565 -1.73 8.10 -15.68
C ALA A 565 -1.24 7.16 -16.80
N PRO A 566 -0.16 6.36 -16.63
CA PRO A 566 0.22 5.37 -17.62
C PRO A 566 -0.87 4.32 -17.91
N VAL A 567 -1.58 3.86 -16.87
CA VAL A 567 -2.68 2.88 -17.03
C VAL A 567 -3.86 3.48 -17.77
N LEU A 568 -4.26 4.69 -17.42
CA LEU A 568 -5.35 5.41 -18.09
C LEU A 568 -5.01 5.71 -19.55
N ASP A 569 -3.81 6.20 -19.81
CA ASP A 569 -3.37 6.52 -21.17
C ASP A 569 -3.35 5.29 -22.09
N ASN A 570 -3.03 4.11 -21.57
CA ASN A 570 -3.13 2.87 -22.35
C ASN A 570 -4.53 2.61 -22.87
N ARG A 571 -5.56 3.01 -22.13
CA ARG A 571 -6.96 2.87 -22.54
C ARG A 571 -7.37 3.98 -23.48
N PHE A 572 -7.04 5.21 -23.13
CA PHE A 572 -7.46 6.40 -23.87
C PHE A 572 -6.77 6.56 -25.22
N SER A 573 -5.49 6.23 -25.31
CA SER A 573 -4.75 6.27 -26.57
C SER A 573 -5.21 5.23 -27.62
N MET A 574 -6.04 4.25 -27.20
CA MET A 574 -6.65 3.26 -28.10
C MET A 574 -7.99 3.74 -28.68
N LEU A 575 -8.57 4.83 -28.16
CA LEU A 575 -9.81 5.38 -28.72
C LEU A 575 -9.55 5.93 -30.12
N SER A 576 -10.50 5.71 -31.02
CA SER A 576 -10.43 6.38 -32.32
C SER A 576 -10.50 7.88 -32.14
N LEU A 577 -9.82 8.64 -33.00
CA LEU A 577 -9.76 10.09 -32.92
C LEU A 577 -11.16 10.73 -32.87
N LYS A 578 -12.09 10.25 -33.69
CA LYS A 578 -13.46 10.71 -33.74
C LYS A 578 -14.20 10.53 -32.40
N VAL A 579 -14.16 9.31 -31.85
CA VAL A 579 -14.79 9.01 -30.54
C VAL A 579 -14.14 9.83 -29.43
N GLY A 580 -12.82 9.91 -29.41
CA GLY A 580 -12.09 10.72 -28.41
C GLY A 580 -12.50 12.19 -28.43
N ILE A 581 -12.60 12.81 -29.61
CA ILE A 581 -13.04 14.20 -29.76
C ILE A 581 -14.48 14.38 -29.28
N ILE A 582 -15.42 13.50 -29.67
CA ILE A 582 -16.83 13.59 -29.28
C ILE A 582 -16.96 13.50 -27.75
N VAL A 583 -16.29 12.54 -27.11
CA VAL A 583 -16.34 12.37 -25.65
C VAL A 583 -15.72 13.58 -24.94
N CYS A 584 -14.56 14.04 -25.38
CA CYS A 584 -13.94 15.25 -24.82
C CYS A 584 -14.84 16.48 -24.96
N ALA A 585 -15.45 16.70 -26.15
CA ALA A 585 -16.34 17.82 -26.40
C ALA A 585 -17.58 17.76 -25.48
N ALA A 586 -18.21 16.59 -25.35
CA ALA A 586 -19.36 16.41 -24.47
C ALA A 586 -19.01 16.70 -22.99
N LEU A 587 -17.92 16.14 -22.48
CA LEU A 587 -17.46 16.37 -21.11
C LEU A 587 -17.11 17.83 -20.85
N LEU A 588 -16.39 18.46 -21.78
CA LEU A 588 -16.04 19.89 -21.68
C LEU A 588 -17.28 20.79 -21.70
N THR A 589 -18.27 20.49 -22.56
CA THR A 589 -19.53 21.27 -22.62
C THR A 589 -20.27 21.21 -21.29
N VAL A 590 -20.47 20.01 -20.73
CA VAL A 590 -21.14 19.85 -19.43
C VAL A 590 -20.35 20.53 -18.31
N PHE A 591 -19.02 20.37 -18.32
CA PHE A 591 -18.14 20.97 -17.32
C PHE A 591 -18.16 22.53 -17.38
N ILE A 592 -18.12 23.10 -18.58
CA ILE A 592 -18.18 24.55 -18.77
C ILE A 592 -19.53 25.06 -18.31
N ALA A 593 -20.64 24.40 -18.68
CA ALA A 593 -21.98 24.78 -18.26
C ALA A 593 -22.11 24.74 -16.72
N ASP A 594 -21.61 23.68 -16.06
CA ASP A 594 -21.60 23.60 -14.58
C ASP A 594 -20.75 24.72 -13.96
N ASN A 595 -19.56 25.00 -14.49
CA ASN A 595 -18.72 26.08 -13.99
C ASN A 595 -19.37 27.48 -14.13
N ILE A 596 -20.04 27.76 -15.25
CA ILE A 596 -20.77 29.01 -15.47
C ILE A 596 -21.90 29.14 -14.44
N TYR A 597 -22.68 28.05 -14.24
CA TYR A 597 -23.78 28.04 -13.27
C TYR A 597 -23.26 28.19 -11.84
N SER A 598 -22.29 27.39 -11.47
CA SER A 598 -21.69 27.38 -10.12
C SER A 598 -20.92 28.64 -9.77
N SER A 599 -20.42 29.37 -10.79
CA SER A 599 -19.79 30.67 -10.60
C SER A 599 -20.77 31.71 -10.06
N LYS A 600 -22.05 31.64 -10.47
CA LYS A 600 -23.12 32.52 -10.02
C LYS A 600 -23.85 31.97 -8.79
N TYR A 601 -24.06 30.66 -8.77
CA TYR A 601 -24.79 29.95 -7.70
C TYR A 601 -23.95 28.78 -7.18
N PRO A 602 -22.97 29.04 -6.31
CA PRO A 602 -22.08 27.97 -5.81
C PRO A 602 -22.85 26.93 -5.02
N ASN A 603 -22.37 25.69 -5.07
CA ASN A 603 -22.95 24.56 -4.32
C ASN A 603 -22.80 24.78 -2.80
N LEU A 604 -23.91 24.98 -2.10
CA LEU A 604 -23.94 25.21 -0.66
C LEU A 604 -23.52 23.96 0.16
N GLU A 605 -23.70 22.76 -0.39
CA GLU A 605 -23.28 21.52 0.29
C GLU A 605 -21.75 21.45 0.40
N GLY A 606 -21.03 21.97 -0.57
CA GLY A 606 -19.56 21.96 -0.60
C GLY A 606 -18.91 22.95 0.37
N MET A 607 -19.64 23.92 0.89
CA MET A 607 -19.13 24.94 1.81
C MET A 607 -19.01 24.41 3.24
N SER A 608 -18.05 24.96 4.00
CA SER A 608 -18.03 24.73 5.46
C SER A 608 -19.29 25.31 6.12
N PRO A 609 -19.75 24.74 7.25
CA PRO A 609 -20.96 25.23 7.92
C PRO A 609 -20.93 26.74 8.22
N LYS A 610 -19.78 27.24 8.72
CA LYS A 610 -19.60 28.66 9.01
C LYS A 610 -19.63 29.53 7.75
N SER A 611 -18.92 29.11 6.70
CA SER A 611 -18.89 29.85 5.42
C SER A 611 -20.24 29.85 4.74
N ARG A 612 -20.99 28.76 4.82
CA ARG A 612 -22.34 28.66 4.28
C ARG A 612 -23.32 29.59 5.02
N GLU A 613 -23.25 29.62 6.36
CA GLU A 613 -24.09 30.52 7.16
C GLU A 613 -23.82 31.99 6.81
N GLN A 614 -22.57 32.38 6.68
CA GLN A 614 -22.20 33.72 6.28
C GLN A 614 -22.70 34.04 4.85
N TYR A 615 -22.46 33.12 3.89
CA TYR A 615 -22.91 33.30 2.51
C TYR A 615 -24.42 33.43 2.40
N LEU A 616 -25.21 32.70 3.20
CA LEU A 616 -26.67 32.80 3.23
C LEU A 616 -27.17 34.07 3.90
N LYS A 617 -26.42 34.67 4.84
CA LYS A 617 -26.73 36.01 5.37
C LYS A 617 -26.60 37.09 4.30
N ASP A 618 -25.54 36.98 3.49
CA ASP A 618 -25.27 37.94 2.42
C ASP A 618 -26.15 37.70 1.16
N ASN A 619 -26.65 36.47 0.98
CA ASN A 619 -27.45 36.01 -0.14
C ASN A 619 -28.66 35.17 0.31
N PRO A 620 -29.72 35.77 0.90
CA PRO A 620 -30.83 35.03 1.49
C PRO A 620 -31.56 34.07 0.54
N ASP A 621 -31.64 34.44 -0.73
CA ASP A 621 -32.33 33.66 -1.78
C ASP A 621 -31.43 32.59 -2.46
N ALA A 622 -30.17 32.46 -2.06
CA ALA A 622 -29.23 31.53 -2.72
C ALA A 622 -29.70 30.05 -2.71
N TYR A 623 -30.50 29.65 -1.69
CA TYR A 623 -31.07 28.29 -1.62
C TYR A 623 -32.06 28.00 -2.76
N LYS A 624 -32.80 29.03 -3.26
CA LYS A 624 -33.77 28.87 -4.36
C LYS A 624 -33.09 28.46 -5.66
N HIS A 625 -31.86 28.89 -5.84
CA HIS A 625 -31.05 28.65 -7.04
C HIS A 625 -30.15 27.42 -6.92
N GLN A 626 -30.24 26.65 -5.84
CA GLN A 626 -29.48 25.40 -5.76
C GLN A 626 -30.04 24.39 -6.76
N LEU A 627 -29.18 23.80 -7.59
CA LEU A 627 -29.58 22.90 -8.69
C LEU A 627 -30.50 21.77 -8.20
N TRP A 628 -30.17 21.17 -7.05
CA TRP A 628 -30.98 20.09 -6.45
C TRP A 628 -32.38 20.54 -6.01
N ASN A 629 -32.53 21.82 -5.62
CA ASN A 629 -33.81 22.40 -5.27
C ASN A 629 -34.61 22.75 -6.54
N VAL A 630 -33.94 23.29 -7.56
CA VAL A 630 -34.54 23.60 -8.87
C VAL A 630 -35.08 22.32 -9.53
N LEU A 631 -34.33 21.22 -9.43
CA LEU A 631 -34.73 19.92 -9.96
C LEU A 631 -35.73 19.15 -9.06
N GLY A 632 -36.13 19.72 -7.91
CA GLY A 632 -37.06 19.08 -6.96
C GLY A 632 -36.53 17.84 -6.26
N ILE A 633 -35.21 17.57 -6.34
CA ILE A 633 -34.58 16.37 -5.79
C ILE A 633 -34.38 16.49 -4.27
N LYS A 634 -34.00 17.70 -3.80
CA LYS A 634 -33.77 17.98 -2.37
C LYS A 634 -34.37 19.33 -2.01
N ASN A 635 -35.10 19.39 -0.89
CA ASN A 635 -35.55 20.66 -0.32
C ASN A 635 -34.45 21.28 0.53
N MET A 636 -33.66 22.18 -0.04
CA MET A 636 -32.50 22.80 0.58
C MET A 636 -32.88 23.73 1.75
N GLN A 637 -34.06 24.38 1.68
CA GLN A 637 -34.58 25.22 2.77
C GLN A 637 -34.83 24.39 4.03
N LYS A 638 -35.51 23.25 3.89
CA LYS A 638 -35.77 22.31 5.00
C LYS A 638 -34.47 21.70 5.54
N LYS A 639 -33.57 21.32 4.63
CA LYS A 639 -32.29 20.68 5.00
C LYS A 639 -31.44 21.56 5.91
N TYR A 640 -31.35 22.86 5.64
CA TYR A 640 -30.50 23.78 6.38
C TYR A 640 -31.25 24.65 7.40
N LYS A 641 -32.54 24.37 7.66
CA LYS A 641 -33.40 25.12 8.63
C LYS A 641 -33.36 26.62 8.37
N ILE A 642 -33.34 27.03 7.11
CA ILE A 642 -33.36 28.44 6.73
C ILE A 642 -34.77 28.99 7.02
N LYS A 643 -34.87 29.91 7.95
CA LYS A 643 -36.12 30.63 8.22
C LYS A 643 -36.41 31.51 7.00
N GLY A 644 -37.57 31.32 6.37
CA GLY A 644 -38.05 32.10 5.25
C GLY A 644 -38.42 33.50 5.64
#